data_845c2a5d3f8349e4f56837d18ac309be
#
_entry.id   845c2a5d3f8349e4f56837d18ac309be
#
_cell.length_a   1.000
_cell.length_b   1.000
_cell.length_c   1.000
_cell.angle_alpha   90.00
_cell.angle_beta   90.00
_cell.angle_gamma   90.00
#
_symmetry.space_group_name_H-M   'P 1'
#
loop_
_entity.id
_entity.type
_entity.pdbx_description
1 polymer ?
#
loop_
_entity_poly.entity_id
_entity_poly.type
_entity_poly.pdbx_seq_one_letter_code
_entity_poly.pdbx_strand_id
1 'polypeptide(L)'
;MYKCFFLSLIFFPFFAYAQINAEKTQNVLRDSIQSAEPKSVPDSLKTFSPSIQDYQKWNSLEEKKPIDTTLSIQNFYQQNVYLQDNFSYQLPSNWGKPLIPLSIEVKRKSKFVPTGKSYFYTLNEAVNYYDVKTPITRFIFENGVREGQFLSTLFTHNPNQQINYAINFNSLRSQGFFQRELVSMKNLTAAVNYKTKNQRYQLETNFISQSNNSDENAGLDSLSIKAYQGNNPDFSDLERLTPNLKTAKSEFQSNSFFINHHFGLFRIGKDSLQQYPFRIYHQLKFKKESYNYAENSDEAYYKFEEFDVKNRKSAKNYKEFSNQALLGFSISDRLKLQAGLVYSLEQNYLDTIFSKPLQIPQKINENRYGVVANAAFLWRDNIQLKGNAEFTNGENFGSQFFVQGNLVARFSDLVKVEGDVKIASEMPSYNLIFNQNFYKPYNFFNADFKNENTQNLRFKLKLPRLSLQAFGGFYNVLNYTYLNENQLPEQSGSALNYFKVGGEYLLSFKKFHFLSRAQYQQVTSNAHLLPLPSVVARLTSYYQSPVFSRNAELQAGFNVKWHTWYKARLFSPILNEFYLQKSGEEIALGNYPQLDVFANLKVRSMRIYFRAENLTSFILPAQNLIMPNQAFRNFKLQIGVHWVLFN
;
A
#
# COMPACT_ATOMS: atom_id res chain seq x y z
N MET A 1 26.15 7.39 21.81
CA MET A 1 26.52 6.01 21.43
C MET A 1 26.38 4.97 22.57
N TYR A 2 25.60 5.22 23.65
CA TYR A 2 25.54 4.33 24.84
C TYR A 2 24.12 3.90 25.27
N LYS A 3 23.08 4.11 24.43
CA LYS A 3 21.69 3.76 24.82
C LYS A 3 21.06 2.59 24.05
N CYS A 4 21.73 2.01 23.05
CA CYS A 4 21.20 0.86 22.31
C CYS A 4 21.73 -0.51 22.79
N PHE A 5 22.70 -0.55 23.69
CA PHE A 5 23.30 -1.80 24.17
C PHE A 5 22.53 -2.47 25.33
N PHE A 6 21.57 -1.78 25.93
CA PHE A 6 20.85 -2.32 27.09
C PHE A 6 19.62 -3.16 26.74
N LEU A 7 19.10 -3.10 25.51
CA LEU A 7 17.95 -3.92 25.11
C LEU A 7 18.30 -5.34 24.64
N SER A 8 19.54 -5.56 24.21
CA SER A 8 20.00 -6.90 23.78
C SER A 8 20.34 -7.85 24.94
N LEU A 9 20.59 -7.30 26.13
CA LEU A 9 20.93 -8.08 27.33
C LEU A 9 19.70 -8.62 28.10
N ILE A 10 18.50 -8.10 27.85
CA ILE A 10 17.28 -8.55 28.53
C ILE A 10 16.66 -9.79 27.87
N PHE A 11 16.94 -10.06 26.60
CA PHE A 11 16.39 -11.23 25.90
C PHE A 11 17.27 -12.49 26.02
N PHE A 12 18.55 -12.37 26.35
CA PHE A 12 19.45 -13.53 26.47
C PHE A 12 19.20 -14.43 27.69
N PRO A 13 18.83 -13.94 28.88
CA PRO A 13 18.57 -14.82 30.02
C PRO A 13 17.28 -15.64 29.90
N PHE A 14 16.30 -15.21 29.10
CA PHE A 14 15.06 -15.99 28.92
C PHE A 14 15.26 -17.25 28.07
N PHE A 15 16.18 -17.22 27.07
CA PHE A 15 16.48 -18.40 26.27
C PHE A 15 17.34 -19.44 27.03
N ALA A 16 18.27 -18.98 27.86
CA ALA A 16 19.06 -19.88 28.70
C ALA A 16 18.23 -20.56 29.78
N TYR A 17 17.22 -19.86 30.34
CA TYR A 17 16.33 -20.44 31.34
C TYR A 17 15.34 -21.45 30.74
N ALA A 18 14.92 -21.27 29.51
CA ALA A 18 14.08 -22.23 28.80
C ALA A 18 14.85 -23.51 28.42
N GLN A 19 16.13 -23.43 28.09
CA GLN A 19 16.96 -24.62 27.81
C GLN A 19 17.28 -25.45 29.07
N ILE A 20 17.57 -24.79 30.20
CA ILE A 20 17.86 -25.50 31.47
C ILE A 20 16.62 -26.23 32.00
N ASN A 21 15.42 -25.69 31.82
CA ASN A 21 14.18 -26.36 32.18
C ASN A 21 13.80 -27.49 31.21
N ALA A 22 14.16 -27.39 29.93
CA ALA A 22 13.89 -28.43 28.95
C ALA A 22 14.77 -29.68 29.20
N GLU A 23 16.04 -29.51 29.57
CA GLU A 23 16.91 -30.64 29.93
C GLU A 23 16.50 -31.34 31.23
N LYS A 24 16.07 -30.58 32.25
CA LYS A 24 15.52 -31.19 33.50
C LYS A 24 14.24 -31.97 33.23
N THR A 25 13.37 -31.50 32.36
CA THR A 25 12.12 -32.19 32.03
C THR A 25 12.38 -33.45 31.18
N GLN A 26 13.39 -33.46 30.34
CA GLN A 26 13.77 -34.67 29.58
C GLN A 26 14.38 -35.76 30.43
N ASN A 27 15.14 -35.43 31.47
CA ASN A 27 15.72 -36.42 32.38
C ASN A 27 14.68 -37.05 33.29
N VAL A 28 13.67 -36.27 33.75
CA VAL A 28 12.53 -36.81 34.54
C VAL A 28 11.63 -37.71 33.70
N LEU A 29 11.47 -37.42 32.40
CA LEU A 29 10.70 -38.25 31.47
C LEU A 29 11.44 -39.56 31.04
N ARG A 30 12.76 -39.59 31.09
CA ARG A 30 13.51 -40.81 30.79
C ARG A 30 13.42 -41.89 31.83
N ASP A 31 13.37 -41.51 33.11
CA ASP A 31 13.26 -42.48 34.23
C ASP A 31 11.83 -43.02 34.43
N SER A 32 10.81 -42.37 33.84
CA SER A 32 9.41 -42.79 33.92
C SER A 32 8.91 -43.68 32.79
N ILE A 33 9.74 -43.89 31.73
CA ILE A 33 9.34 -44.66 30.52
C ILE A 33 9.70 -46.17 30.60
N GLN A 34 10.38 -46.64 31.69
CA GLN A 34 10.81 -48.04 31.77
C GLN A 34 9.79 -49.03 32.31
N SER A 35 8.55 -48.63 32.61
CA SER A 35 7.58 -49.61 33.16
C SER A 35 6.08 -49.25 32.90
N ALA A 36 5.71 -48.95 31.67
CA ALA A 36 4.27 -48.88 31.38
C ALA A 36 3.98 -49.48 29.98
N GLU A 37 3.22 -50.54 29.93
CA GLU A 37 2.56 -51.03 28.74
C GLU A 37 1.75 -49.91 28.08
N PRO A 38 1.68 -49.84 26.73
CA PRO A 38 0.96 -48.77 26.05
C PRO A 38 -0.56 -48.88 26.32
N LYS A 39 -1.07 -48.11 27.28
CA LYS A 39 -2.50 -47.90 27.40
C LYS A 39 -2.98 -47.21 26.16
N SER A 40 -3.99 -47.76 25.49
CA SER A 40 -4.68 -47.14 24.35
C SER A 40 -5.08 -45.70 24.73
N VAL A 41 -4.57 -44.73 24.02
CA VAL A 41 -4.90 -43.30 24.17
C VAL A 41 -6.40 -43.13 23.92
N PRO A 42 -7.18 -42.57 24.86
CA PRO A 42 -8.60 -42.33 24.61
C PRO A 42 -8.81 -41.50 23.36
N ASP A 43 -9.84 -41.82 22.58
CA ASP A 43 -10.22 -41.18 21.29
C ASP A 43 -10.47 -39.65 21.44
N SER A 44 -10.58 -39.15 22.66
CA SER A 44 -10.72 -37.73 23.01
C SER A 44 -9.43 -36.89 22.87
N LEU A 45 -8.27 -37.52 22.65
CA LEU A 45 -6.98 -36.89 22.40
C LEU A 45 -6.55 -37.03 20.95
N LYS A 46 -7.49 -37.08 20.00
CA LYS A 46 -7.15 -36.85 18.60
C LYS A 46 -6.54 -35.45 18.52
N THR A 47 -5.22 -35.40 18.40
CA THR A 47 -4.49 -34.15 18.17
C THR A 47 -5.12 -33.47 16.96
N PHE A 48 -5.79 -32.34 17.19
CA PHE A 48 -6.39 -31.54 16.13
C PHE A 48 -5.24 -31.15 15.17
N SER A 49 -5.31 -31.67 13.94
CA SER A 49 -4.39 -31.30 12.88
C SER A 49 -5.08 -30.25 12.02
N PRO A 50 -4.81 -28.95 12.23
CA PRO A 50 -5.51 -27.90 11.51
C PRO A 50 -5.14 -27.93 10.03
N SER A 51 -6.15 -27.83 9.18
CA SER A 51 -5.98 -27.66 7.74
C SER A 51 -5.73 -26.18 7.39
N ILE A 52 -5.22 -25.91 6.20
CA ILE A 52 -5.07 -24.53 5.70
C ILE A 52 -6.42 -23.78 5.64
N GLN A 53 -7.52 -24.50 5.50
CA GLN A 53 -8.88 -23.94 5.49
C GLN A 53 -9.32 -23.39 6.85
N ASP A 54 -8.67 -23.81 7.93
CA ASP A 54 -8.96 -23.36 9.30
C ASP A 54 -8.33 -22.00 9.63
N TYR A 55 -7.55 -21.44 8.71
CA TYR A 55 -6.87 -20.15 8.87
C TYR A 55 -7.36 -19.19 7.78
N GLN A 56 -8.24 -18.28 8.15
CA GLN A 56 -8.88 -17.36 7.22
C GLN A 56 -8.50 -15.92 7.51
N LYS A 57 -8.45 -15.09 6.46
CA LYS A 57 -8.37 -13.64 6.57
C LYS A 57 -9.29 -12.96 5.56
N TRP A 58 -9.74 -11.76 5.89
CA TRP A 58 -10.54 -10.89 5.03
C TRP A 58 -10.36 -9.44 5.42
N ASN A 59 -10.86 -8.53 4.63
CA ASN A 59 -11.02 -7.12 4.94
C ASN A 59 -12.26 -6.57 4.23
N SER A 60 -12.56 -5.29 4.35
CA SER A 60 -13.75 -4.70 3.71
C SER A 60 -13.68 -4.70 2.18
N LEU A 61 -12.47 -4.84 1.59
CA LEU A 61 -12.24 -4.85 0.14
C LEU A 61 -12.17 -6.26 -0.45
N GLU A 62 -11.83 -7.27 0.37
CA GLU A 62 -11.57 -8.64 -0.05
C GLU A 62 -12.39 -9.65 0.75
N GLU A 63 -12.94 -10.64 0.08
CA GLU A 63 -13.65 -11.75 0.71
C GLU A 63 -12.72 -12.63 1.55
N LYS A 64 -13.33 -13.49 2.37
CA LYS A 64 -12.61 -14.51 3.15
C LYS A 64 -11.78 -15.40 2.23
N LYS A 65 -10.49 -15.51 2.56
CA LYS A 65 -9.53 -16.37 1.87
C LYS A 65 -8.59 -17.03 2.87
N PRO A 66 -8.05 -18.21 2.57
CA PRO A 66 -7.05 -18.84 3.40
C PRO A 66 -5.81 -17.95 3.59
N ILE A 67 -5.21 -18.02 4.77
CA ILE A 67 -3.90 -17.43 5.02
C ILE A 67 -2.87 -18.33 4.35
N ASP A 68 -1.91 -17.75 3.64
CA ASP A 68 -0.77 -18.51 3.14
C ASP A 68 0.16 -18.91 4.30
N THR A 69 -0.06 -20.12 4.81
CA THR A 69 0.73 -20.70 5.89
C THR A 69 1.97 -21.42 5.36
N THR A 70 2.04 -21.63 4.04
CA THR A 70 3.15 -22.35 3.40
C THR A 70 4.34 -21.45 3.07
N LEU A 71 4.17 -20.12 3.18
CA LEU A 71 5.15 -19.14 2.75
C LEU A 71 5.58 -19.38 1.29
N SER A 72 4.65 -19.26 0.37
CA SER A 72 4.95 -19.36 -1.06
C SER A 72 6.11 -18.43 -1.43
N ILE A 73 7.08 -18.98 -2.17
CA ILE A 73 8.23 -18.22 -2.67
C ILE A 73 8.00 -17.67 -4.08
N GLN A 74 6.93 -18.09 -4.75
CA GLN A 74 6.73 -17.87 -6.18
C GLN A 74 6.71 -16.38 -6.58
N ASN A 75 6.14 -15.51 -5.75
CA ASN A 75 5.98 -14.09 -6.07
C ASN A 75 6.93 -13.17 -5.28
N PHE A 76 7.91 -13.74 -4.62
CA PHE A 76 8.81 -12.99 -3.76
C PHE A 76 9.54 -11.84 -4.49
N TYR A 77 10.02 -12.07 -5.69
CA TYR A 77 10.76 -11.09 -6.51
C TYR A 77 9.92 -9.88 -6.95
N GLN A 78 8.59 -9.97 -6.92
CA GLN A 78 7.68 -8.88 -7.27
C GLN A 78 7.41 -7.94 -6.09
N GLN A 79 7.62 -8.42 -4.87
CA GLN A 79 7.29 -7.71 -3.65
C GLN A 79 8.39 -6.72 -3.28
N ASN A 80 7.99 -5.66 -2.63
CA ASN A 80 8.85 -4.84 -1.80
C ASN A 80 8.12 -4.55 -0.47
N VAL A 81 8.76 -3.82 0.42
CA VAL A 81 8.21 -3.53 1.76
C VAL A 81 6.83 -2.84 1.74
N TYR A 82 6.37 -2.31 0.60
CA TYR A 82 5.11 -1.57 0.46
C TYR A 82 4.13 -2.16 -0.53
N LEU A 83 4.63 -2.87 -1.54
CA LEU A 83 3.86 -3.33 -2.68
C LEU A 83 3.94 -4.84 -2.81
N GLN A 84 2.81 -5.46 -3.12
CA GLN A 84 2.79 -6.88 -3.51
C GLN A 84 3.39 -7.09 -4.91
N ASP A 85 3.28 -6.08 -5.79
CA ASP A 85 3.88 -6.06 -7.11
C ASP A 85 4.30 -4.64 -7.47
N ASN A 86 5.55 -4.45 -7.85
CA ASN A 86 6.17 -3.17 -8.19
C ASN A 86 6.16 -2.87 -9.70
N PHE A 87 5.46 -3.64 -10.52
CA PHE A 87 5.50 -3.52 -11.99
C PHE A 87 5.12 -2.12 -12.48
N SER A 88 4.09 -1.53 -11.91
CA SER A 88 3.53 -0.23 -12.32
C SER A 88 4.26 0.99 -11.75
N TYR A 89 5.40 0.80 -11.06
CA TYR A 89 6.12 1.87 -10.37
C TYR A 89 7.62 1.79 -10.58
N GLN A 90 8.27 2.92 -10.81
CA GLN A 90 9.71 3.06 -10.61
C GLN A 90 9.98 3.24 -9.11
N LEU A 91 10.85 2.40 -8.56
CA LEU A 91 11.25 2.50 -7.15
C LEU A 91 12.15 3.72 -6.95
N PRO A 92 12.02 4.42 -5.82
CA PRO A 92 12.89 5.53 -5.47
C PRO A 92 14.29 5.05 -5.06
N SER A 93 15.21 6.00 -4.92
CA SER A 93 16.58 5.77 -4.42
C SER A 93 16.58 5.16 -3.01
N ASN A 94 15.70 5.62 -2.13
CA ASN A 94 15.55 5.14 -0.76
C ASN A 94 14.12 4.69 -0.44
N TRP A 95 13.99 3.82 0.54
CA TRP A 95 12.70 3.42 1.08
C TRP A 95 11.96 4.60 1.70
N GLY A 96 10.64 4.65 1.51
CA GLY A 96 9.79 5.71 2.06
C GLY A 96 9.77 7.02 1.28
N LYS A 97 10.58 7.16 0.23
CA LYS A 97 10.49 8.24 -0.75
C LYS A 97 9.36 7.97 -1.76
N PRO A 98 8.89 8.99 -2.51
CA PRO A 98 7.78 8.85 -3.44
C PRO A 98 8.00 7.74 -4.47
N LEU A 99 6.97 6.90 -4.68
CA LEU A 99 6.95 5.92 -5.77
C LEU A 99 6.52 6.61 -7.06
N ILE A 100 7.32 6.51 -8.11
CA ILE A 100 7.05 7.17 -9.38
C ILE A 100 6.13 6.28 -10.22
N PRO A 101 4.91 6.73 -10.56
CA PRO A 101 3.99 5.93 -11.35
C PRO A 101 4.50 5.76 -12.78
N LEU A 102 4.61 4.52 -13.25
CA LEU A 102 4.84 4.16 -14.66
C LEU A 102 3.52 3.80 -15.36
N SER A 103 2.43 3.67 -14.62
CA SER A 103 1.10 3.34 -15.13
C SER A 103 0.04 3.87 -14.18
N ILE A 104 -1.16 4.14 -14.67
CA ILE A 104 -2.29 4.52 -13.81
C ILE A 104 -2.82 3.27 -13.10
N GLU A 105 -2.86 3.33 -11.78
CA GLU A 105 -3.57 2.41 -10.91
C GLU A 105 -4.78 3.13 -10.32
N VAL A 106 -5.98 2.70 -10.71
CA VAL A 106 -7.21 3.35 -10.25
C VAL A 106 -7.56 2.85 -8.86
N LYS A 107 -7.27 3.67 -7.87
CA LYS A 107 -7.71 3.48 -6.48
C LYS A 107 -8.65 4.61 -6.10
N ARG A 108 -9.51 4.41 -5.10
CA ARG A 108 -10.25 5.51 -4.50
C ARG A 108 -9.24 6.48 -3.89
N LYS A 109 -9.26 7.73 -4.31
CA LYS A 109 -8.34 8.75 -3.79
C LYS A 109 -8.71 9.09 -2.35
N SER A 110 -7.73 9.32 -1.50
CA SER A 110 -7.97 9.97 -0.22
C SER A 110 -8.31 11.45 -0.49
N LYS A 111 -9.23 11.99 0.28
CA LYS A 111 -9.57 13.42 0.19
C LYS A 111 -8.45 14.33 0.70
N PHE A 112 -7.58 13.85 1.58
CA PHE A 112 -6.56 14.65 2.24
C PHE A 112 -5.13 14.18 1.96
N VAL A 113 -4.87 12.87 1.97
CA VAL A 113 -3.51 12.33 1.86
C VAL A 113 -2.88 12.71 0.52
N PRO A 114 -1.71 13.38 0.53
CA PRO A 114 -0.97 13.68 -0.69
C PRO A 114 -0.60 12.42 -1.46
N THR A 115 -0.58 12.48 -2.79
CA THR A 115 -0.43 11.27 -3.63
C THR A 115 1.00 10.74 -3.68
N GLY A 116 2.02 11.58 -3.51
CA GLY A 116 3.41 11.20 -3.66
C GLY A 116 3.89 10.08 -2.73
N LYS A 117 3.37 10.05 -1.49
CA LYS A 117 3.71 9.05 -0.47
C LYS A 117 2.50 8.22 -0.01
N SER A 118 1.37 8.26 -0.72
CA SER A 118 0.12 7.60 -0.31
C SER A 118 0.20 6.07 -0.26
N TYR A 119 1.19 5.45 -0.90
CA TYR A 119 1.40 3.99 -0.91
C TYR A 119 1.73 3.40 0.45
N PHE A 120 2.22 4.23 1.37
CA PHE A 120 2.65 3.79 2.69
C PHE A 120 1.52 3.79 3.71
N TYR A 121 0.35 4.33 3.35
CA TYR A 121 -0.75 4.50 4.28
C TYR A 121 -1.73 3.35 4.19
N THR A 122 -2.02 2.77 5.35
CA THR A 122 -3.06 1.78 5.50
C THR A 122 -4.39 2.49 5.69
N LEU A 123 -5.39 2.07 4.92
CA LEU A 123 -6.78 2.51 5.06
C LEU A 123 -7.54 1.55 5.97
N ASN A 124 -8.58 2.01 6.68
CA ASN A 124 -9.39 1.16 7.55
C ASN A 124 -9.99 -0.03 6.80
N GLU A 125 -10.41 0.19 5.56
CA GLU A 125 -11.02 -0.82 4.70
C GLU A 125 -10.05 -1.93 4.27
N ALA A 126 -8.74 -1.66 4.33
CA ALA A 126 -7.66 -2.61 3.98
C ALA A 126 -7.11 -3.38 5.20
N VAL A 127 -7.56 -3.06 6.42
CA VAL A 127 -7.14 -3.79 7.62
C VAL A 127 -7.73 -5.19 7.61
N ASN A 128 -6.85 -6.20 7.76
CA ASN A 128 -7.28 -7.59 7.77
C ASN A 128 -7.87 -8.00 9.13
N TYR A 129 -8.98 -8.72 9.07
CA TYR A 129 -9.54 -9.51 10.14
C TYR A 129 -9.17 -10.98 9.95
N TYR A 130 -9.17 -11.75 11.01
CA TYR A 130 -8.71 -13.13 10.99
C TYR A 130 -9.70 -14.07 11.69
N ASP A 131 -9.65 -15.34 11.30
CA ASP A 131 -10.27 -16.46 12.00
C ASP A 131 -9.26 -17.60 11.97
N VAL A 132 -8.66 -17.93 13.13
CA VAL A 132 -7.52 -18.85 13.26
C VAL A 132 -7.77 -19.87 14.36
N LYS A 133 -7.38 -21.12 14.13
CA LYS A 133 -7.57 -22.19 15.11
C LYS A 133 -6.50 -22.22 16.19
N THR A 134 -5.29 -21.80 15.85
CA THR A 134 -4.20 -21.58 16.82
C THR A 134 -3.65 -20.18 16.66
N PRO A 135 -3.02 -19.59 17.69
CA PRO A 135 -2.37 -18.29 17.56
C PRO A 135 -1.33 -18.27 16.43
N ILE A 136 -1.31 -17.18 15.68
CA ILE A 136 -0.29 -16.96 14.63
C ILE A 136 0.54 -15.75 15.02
N THR A 137 1.86 -15.92 15.00
CA THR A 137 2.82 -14.83 15.04
C THR A 137 3.59 -14.82 13.72
N ARG A 138 3.60 -13.68 13.03
CA ARG A 138 4.41 -13.46 11.82
C ARG A 138 5.45 -12.39 12.11
N PHE A 139 6.67 -12.68 11.71
CA PHE A 139 7.80 -11.77 11.82
C PHE A 139 8.46 -11.62 10.45
N ILE A 140 8.67 -10.37 10.01
CA ILE A 140 9.44 -10.04 8.81
C ILE A 140 10.51 -9.03 9.21
N PHE A 141 11.73 -9.30 8.84
CA PHE A 141 12.85 -8.39 8.98
C PHE A 141 13.58 -8.29 7.64
N GLU A 142 13.85 -7.07 7.21
CA GLU A 142 14.72 -6.79 6.05
C GLU A 142 15.72 -5.71 6.42
N ASN A 143 16.99 -5.91 6.04
CA ASN A 143 17.93 -4.81 6.04
C ASN A 143 17.73 -3.94 4.79
N GLY A 144 17.85 -2.65 4.96
CA GLY A 144 17.73 -1.65 3.89
C GLY A 144 19.07 -1.10 3.44
N VAL A 145 18.98 0.03 2.77
CA VAL A 145 20.11 0.85 2.39
C VAL A 145 20.63 1.55 3.64
N ARG A 146 21.95 1.57 3.84
CA ARG A 146 22.67 2.34 4.88
C ARG A 146 21.83 2.51 6.15
N GLU A 147 22.07 1.68 7.13
CA GLU A 147 21.30 1.63 8.40
C GLU A 147 19.79 1.41 8.19
N GLY A 148 19.39 0.97 6.97
CA GLY A 148 18.01 0.68 6.65
C GLY A 148 17.54 -0.58 7.34
N GLN A 149 16.39 -0.52 8.01
CA GLN A 149 15.73 -1.65 8.64
C GLN A 149 14.23 -1.56 8.42
N PHE A 150 13.64 -2.67 8.02
CA PHE A 150 12.22 -2.88 8.01
C PHE A 150 11.85 -4.02 8.93
N LEU A 151 10.90 -3.78 9.81
CA LEU A 151 10.33 -4.75 10.73
C LEU A 151 8.81 -4.78 10.54
N SER A 152 8.26 -5.98 10.37
CA SER A 152 6.80 -6.20 10.41
C SER A 152 6.50 -7.36 11.34
N THR A 153 5.59 -7.13 12.30
CA THR A 153 5.11 -8.16 13.22
C THR A 153 3.60 -8.21 13.19
N LEU A 154 3.05 -9.40 13.12
CA LEU A 154 1.62 -9.66 13.25
C LEU A 154 1.41 -10.71 14.32
N PHE A 155 0.51 -10.43 15.25
CA PHE A 155 -0.03 -11.42 16.18
C PHE A 155 -1.55 -11.48 16.02
N THR A 156 -2.12 -12.68 15.90
CA THR A 156 -3.57 -12.88 15.87
C THR A 156 -3.97 -14.14 16.62
N HIS A 157 -5.07 -14.07 17.34
CA HIS A 157 -5.56 -15.16 18.18
C HIS A 157 -7.08 -15.14 18.31
N ASN A 158 -7.67 -16.33 18.31
CA ASN A 158 -9.05 -16.56 18.70
C ASN A 158 -9.11 -17.12 20.13
N PRO A 159 -9.38 -16.33 21.19
CA PRO A 159 -9.59 -16.85 22.54
C PRO A 159 -10.75 -17.84 22.60
N ASN A 160 -11.74 -17.68 21.75
CA ASN A 160 -12.83 -18.60 21.52
C ASN A 160 -13.39 -18.46 20.10
N GLN A 161 -14.39 -19.25 19.71
CA GLN A 161 -14.97 -19.24 18.36
C GLN A 161 -15.74 -17.96 17.99
N GLN A 162 -15.97 -17.06 18.93
CA GLN A 162 -16.79 -15.86 18.74
C GLN A 162 -15.96 -14.62 18.49
N ILE A 163 -14.74 -14.54 19.00
CA ILE A 163 -13.90 -13.36 18.96
C ILE A 163 -12.50 -13.70 18.45
N ASN A 164 -12.00 -12.84 17.60
CA ASN A 164 -10.58 -12.78 17.22
C ASN A 164 -10.06 -11.38 17.43
N TYR A 165 -8.80 -11.26 17.79
CA TYR A 165 -8.07 -10.00 17.76
C TYR A 165 -6.75 -10.16 17.02
N ALA A 166 -6.31 -9.07 16.39
CA ALA A 166 -5.06 -9.01 15.66
C ALA A 166 -4.36 -7.69 15.94
N ILE A 167 -3.05 -7.74 16.12
CA ILE A 167 -2.19 -6.56 16.24
C ILE A 167 -1.09 -6.70 15.19
N ASN A 168 -0.94 -5.69 14.34
CA ASN A 168 0.13 -5.64 13.35
C ASN A 168 0.91 -4.34 13.54
N PHE A 169 2.23 -4.46 13.63
CA PHE A 169 3.14 -3.34 13.74
C PHE A 169 4.19 -3.41 12.62
N ASN A 170 4.33 -2.31 11.90
CA ASN A 170 5.35 -2.14 10.88
C ASN A 170 6.20 -0.92 11.23
N SER A 171 7.50 -1.05 11.12
CA SER A 171 8.47 0.02 11.32
C SER A 171 9.52 -0.02 10.22
N LEU A 172 9.84 1.14 9.69
CA LEU A 172 10.89 1.31 8.70
C LEU A 172 11.75 2.51 9.09
N ARG A 173 13.06 2.34 8.99
CA ARG A 173 14.04 3.42 9.05
C ARG A 173 15.09 3.18 7.97
N SER A 174 15.47 4.22 7.22
CA SER A 174 16.52 4.14 6.21
C SER A 174 17.14 5.51 5.96
N GLN A 175 18.47 5.59 5.93
CA GLN A 175 19.16 6.84 5.65
C GLN A 175 19.24 7.15 4.15
N GLY A 176 19.22 6.13 3.30
CA GLY A 176 19.36 6.29 1.86
C GLY A 176 20.82 6.40 1.38
N PHE A 177 20.99 6.55 0.07
CA PHE A 177 22.29 6.68 -0.59
C PHE A 177 22.75 8.15 -0.72
N PHE A 178 21.81 9.08 -0.81
CA PHE A 178 22.08 10.49 -0.97
C PHE A 178 21.88 11.24 0.34
N GLN A 179 22.47 12.43 0.41
CA GLN A 179 22.24 13.30 1.56
C GLN A 179 20.73 13.64 1.68
N ARG A 180 20.27 13.82 2.91
CA ARG A 180 18.89 14.24 3.22
C ARG A 180 17.82 13.31 2.67
N GLU A 181 18.07 12.00 2.76
CA GLU A 181 17.10 10.96 2.40
C GLU A 181 16.56 10.17 3.60
N LEU A 182 16.91 10.54 4.83
CA LEU A 182 16.42 9.83 6.00
C LEU A 182 14.90 9.74 6.02
N VAL A 183 14.40 8.52 6.18
CA VAL A 183 12.99 8.23 6.37
C VAL A 183 12.79 7.39 7.62
N SER A 184 11.76 7.71 8.39
CA SER A 184 11.28 6.91 9.52
C SER A 184 9.76 6.77 9.45
N MET A 185 9.29 5.55 9.36
CA MET A 185 7.86 5.23 9.27
C MET A 185 7.46 4.27 10.37
N LYS A 186 6.25 4.46 10.88
CA LYS A 186 5.62 3.54 11.84
C LYS A 186 4.17 3.35 11.45
N ASN A 187 3.67 2.13 11.61
CA ASN A 187 2.26 1.81 11.41
C ASN A 187 1.86 0.73 12.41
N LEU A 188 0.93 1.07 13.29
CA LEU A 188 0.29 0.15 14.21
C LEU A 188 -1.16 -0.01 13.80
N THR A 189 -1.60 -1.25 13.60
CA THR A 189 -3.00 -1.58 13.41
C THR A 189 -3.45 -2.58 14.47
N ALA A 190 -4.61 -2.34 15.06
CA ALA A 190 -5.30 -3.29 15.94
C ALA A 190 -6.67 -3.57 15.33
N ALA A 191 -7.06 -4.82 15.26
CA ALA A 191 -8.34 -5.25 14.70
C ALA A 191 -9.01 -6.28 15.62
N VAL A 192 -10.32 -6.18 15.72
CA VAL A 192 -11.14 -7.15 16.46
C VAL A 192 -12.34 -7.50 15.59
N ASN A 193 -12.66 -8.78 15.50
CA ASN A 193 -13.93 -9.23 14.99
C ASN A 193 -14.64 -10.09 16.06
N TYR A 194 -15.94 -9.90 16.16
CA TYR A 194 -16.80 -10.62 17.09
C TYR A 194 -18.08 -11.07 16.38
N LYS A 195 -18.52 -12.29 16.68
CA LYS A 195 -19.80 -12.85 16.22
C LYS A 195 -20.50 -13.59 17.35
N THR A 196 -21.78 -13.36 17.52
CA THR A 196 -22.59 -14.14 18.48
C THR A 196 -22.72 -15.59 18.02
N LYS A 197 -22.94 -16.52 18.97
CA LYS A 197 -23.12 -17.95 18.65
C LYS A 197 -24.23 -18.20 17.61
N ASN A 198 -25.31 -17.45 17.70
CA ASN A 198 -26.43 -17.52 16.76
C ASN A 198 -26.22 -16.68 15.49
N GLN A 199 -25.03 -16.10 15.29
CA GLN A 199 -24.66 -15.23 14.14
C GLN A 199 -25.61 -14.04 13.89
N ARG A 200 -26.44 -13.68 14.88
CA ARG A 200 -27.39 -12.58 14.78
C ARG A 200 -26.69 -11.22 14.78
N TYR A 201 -25.63 -11.09 15.57
CA TYR A 201 -24.81 -9.88 15.67
C TYR A 201 -23.38 -10.19 15.24
N GLN A 202 -22.82 -9.32 14.42
CA GLN A 202 -21.40 -9.36 14.02
C GLN A 202 -20.84 -7.94 14.11
N LEU A 203 -19.59 -7.86 14.56
CA LEU A 203 -18.82 -6.63 14.73
C LEU A 203 -17.43 -6.82 14.15
N GLU A 204 -16.99 -5.86 13.36
CA GLU A 204 -15.63 -5.68 12.91
C GLU A 204 -15.18 -4.26 13.30
N THR A 205 -14.10 -4.14 14.01
CA THR A 205 -13.55 -2.83 14.40
C THR A 205 -12.05 -2.83 14.24
N ASN A 206 -11.51 -1.69 13.85
CA ASN A 206 -10.08 -1.52 13.77
C ASN A 206 -9.63 -0.11 14.16
N PHE A 207 -8.41 -0.03 14.61
CA PHE A 207 -7.68 1.19 14.92
C PHE A 207 -6.37 1.21 14.14
N ILE A 208 -6.01 2.36 13.58
CA ILE A 208 -4.75 2.59 12.89
C ILE A 208 -4.08 3.82 13.49
N SER A 209 -2.80 3.69 13.81
CA SER A 209 -1.92 4.83 14.11
C SER A 209 -0.68 4.73 13.24
N GLN A 210 -0.44 5.73 12.40
CA GLN A 210 0.65 5.69 11.42
C GLN A 210 1.31 7.05 11.25
N SER A 211 2.62 7.02 10.96
CA SER A 211 3.42 8.20 10.70
C SER A 211 4.48 7.94 9.64
N ASN A 212 4.84 8.99 8.89
CA ASN A 212 5.97 9.01 7.96
C ASN A 212 6.71 10.34 8.14
N ASN A 213 7.91 10.27 8.68
CA ASN A 213 8.83 11.40 8.83
C ASN A 213 9.95 11.25 7.81
N SER A 214 10.20 12.27 7.03
CA SER A 214 11.15 12.24 5.93
C SER A 214 11.95 13.53 5.89
N ASP A 215 13.28 13.42 5.82
CA ASP A 215 14.10 14.50 5.34
C ASP A 215 13.84 14.71 3.86
N GLU A 216 13.79 15.94 3.39
CA GLU A 216 13.50 16.27 1.99
C GLU A 216 14.70 16.91 1.32
N ASN A 217 15.16 16.32 0.22
CA ASN A 217 16.30 16.80 -0.55
C ASN A 217 15.92 17.53 -1.85
N ALA A 218 14.68 17.42 -2.30
CA ALA A 218 14.18 17.91 -3.59
C ALA A 218 15.08 17.53 -4.80
N GLY A 219 15.75 16.36 -4.71
CA GLY A 219 16.73 15.93 -5.69
C GLY A 219 18.11 16.59 -5.51
N LEU A 220 18.98 16.41 -6.51
CA LEU A 220 20.34 16.90 -6.54
C LEU A 220 20.41 18.25 -7.28
N ASP A 221 21.39 19.08 -6.93
CA ASP A 221 21.67 20.30 -7.68
C ASP A 221 22.20 20.00 -9.09
N SER A 222 22.19 21.00 -9.96
CA SER A 222 22.56 20.82 -11.37
C SER A 222 24.04 20.43 -11.59
N LEU A 223 24.93 20.81 -10.70
CA LEU A 223 26.34 20.41 -10.75
C LEU A 223 26.50 18.95 -10.37
N SER A 224 25.82 18.52 -9.31
CA SER A 224 25.80 17.13 -8.85
C SER A 224 25.14 16.18 -9.89
N ILE A 225 24.07 16.61 -10.56
CA ILE A 225 23.49 15.84 -11.68
C ILE A 225 24.49 15.67 -12.82
N LYS A 226 25.19 16.74 -13.22
CA LYS A 226 26.24 16.66 -14.26
C LYS A 226 27.39 15.75 -13.83
N ALA A 227 27.84 15.86 -12.58
CA ALA A 227 28.90 14.99 -12.05
C ALA A 227 28.49 13.52 -12.01
N TYR A 228 27.26 13.21 -11.60
CA TYR A 228 26.69 11.88 -11.60
C TYR A 228 26.59 11.31 -13.03
N GLN A 229 26.02 12.05 -13.98
CA GLN A 229 25.90 11.64 -15.38
C GLN A 229 27.24 11.53 -16.09
N GLY A 230 28.21 12.38 -15.74
CA GLY A 230 29.58 12.34 -16.24
C GLY A 230 30.44 11.23 -15.66
N ASN A 231 29.90 10.42 -14.73
CA ASN A 231 30.62 9.35 -14.03
C ASN A 231 31.93 9.83 -13.42
N ASN A 232 31.92 11.03 -12.82
CA ASN A 232 33.09 11.65 -12.21
C ASN A 232 33.56 10.82 -11.01
N PRO A 233 34.83 10.33 -10.98
CA PRO A 233 35.35 9.48 -9.90
C PRO A 233 35.28 10.12 -8.51
N ASP A 234 35.41 11.46 -8.42
CA ASP A 234 35.34 12.19 -7.16
C ASP A 234 33.96 12.11 -6.50
N PHE A 235 32.92 11.77 -7.27
CA PHE A 235 31.53 11.61 -6.84
C PHE A 235 31.07 10.15 -6.91
N SER A 236 31.98 9.19 -6.92
CA SER A 236 31.66 7.75 -6.82
C SER A 236 30.91 7.41 -5.53
N ASP A 237 31.19 8.13 -4.45
CA ASP A 237 30.37 8.15 -3.25
C ASP A 237 29.20 9.12 -3.42
N LEU A 238 27.98 8.58 -3.54
CA LEU A 238 26.76 9.35 -3.78
C LEU A 238 26.42 10.33 -2.65
N GLU A 239 27.00 10.18 -1.46
CA GLU A 239 26.86 11.14 -0.35
C GLU A 239 27.61 12.46 -0.60
N ARG A 240 28.55 12.50 -1.53
CA ARG A 240 29.24 13.75 -1.90
C ARG A 240 28.42 14.64 -2.82
N LEU A 241 27.35 14.09 -3.42
CA LEU A 241 26.43 14.84 -4.27
C LEU A 241 25.56 15.77 -3.42
N THR A 242 25.49 17.03 -3.81
CA THR A 242 24.78 18.08 -3.06
C THR A 242 23.28 18.05 -3.36
N PRO A 243 22.42 17.97 -2.35
CA PRO A 243 20.99 18.08 -2.54
C PRO A 243 20.53 19.53 -2.74
N ASN A 244 19.39 19.71 -3.40
CA ASN A 244 18.75 21.01 -3.54
C ASN A 244 18.28 21.60 -2.20
N LEU A 245 17.70 20.77 -1.32
CA LEU A 245 17.26 21.15 0.02
C LEU A 245 18.15 20.50 1.08
N LYS A 246 18.62 21.31 2.04
CA LYS A 246 19.58 20.90 3.08
C LYS A 246 18.95 20.74 4.46
N THR A 247 17.83 21.41 4.72
CA THR A 247 17.22 21.45 6.05
C THR A 247 15.78 21.00 6.09
N ALA A 248 15.15 20.85 4.92
CA ALA A 248 13.73 20.58 4.80
C ALA A 248 13.32 19.20 5.32
N LYS A 249 12.13 19.15 5.92
CA LYS A 249 11.50 17.93 6.46
C LYS A 249 10.01 17.91 6.15
N SER A 250 9.48 16.73 5.92
CA SER A 250 8.04 16.50 5.86
C SER A 250 7.62 15.46 6.89
N GLU A 251 6.44 15.62 7.44
CA GLU A 251 5.86 14.70 8.40
C GLU A 251 4.38 14.47 8.06
N PHE A 252 3.97 13.23 7.96
CA PHE A 252 2.58 12.82 7.90
C PHE A 252 2.22 11.98 9.12
N GLN A 253 1.09 12.27 9.73
CA GLN A 253 0.50 11.48 10.82
C GLN A 253 -0.96 11.20 10.54
N SER A 254 -1.42 10.00 10.87
CA SER A 254 -2.82 9.60 10.75
C SER A 254 -3.19 8.67 11.90
N ASN A 255 -4.31 8.99 12.55
CA ASN A 255 -4.98 8.11 13.50
C ASN A 255 -6.42 7.93 13.04
N SER A 256 -6.87 6.68 12.94
CA SER A 256 -8.22 6.37 12.52
C SER A 256 -8.82 5.22 13.31
N PHE A 257 -10.12 5.29 13.50
CA PHE A 257 -10.92 4.28 14.17
C PHE A 257 -12.13 3.96 13.28
N PHE A 258 -12.43 2.69 13.14
CA PHE A 258 -13.51 2.17 12.31
C PHE A 258 -14.31 1.10 13.04
N ILE A 259 -15.62 1.20 12.94
CA ILE A 259 -16.58 0.20 13.38
C ILE A 259 -17.47 -0.15 12.20
N ASN A 260 -17.66 -1.42 11.97
CA ASN A 260 -18.64 -1.99 11.05
C ASN A 260 -19.39 -3.10 11.78
N HIS A 261 -20.67 -2.94 12.01
CA HIS A 261 -21.46 -3.96 12.69
C HIS A 261 -22.84 -4.11 12.07
N HIS A 262 -23.42 -5.27 12.27
CA HIS A 262 -24.78 -5.53 11.82
C HIS A 262 -25.54 -6.44 12.75
N PHE A 263 -26.86 -6.30 12.71
CA PHE A 263 -27.80 -7.05 13.53
C PHE A 263 -28.91 -7.64 12.67
N GLY A 264 -29.14 -8.95 12.81
CA GLY A 264 -30.21 -9.67 12.14
C GLY A 264 -31.57 -9.43 12.79
N LEU A 265 -32.56 -8.99 12.02
CA LEU A 265 -33.89 -8.64 12.53
C LEU A 265 -34.76 -9.89 12.75
N PHE A 266 -34.97 -10.66 11.70
CA PHE A 266 -35.88 -11.81 11.71
C PHE A 266 -35.10 -13.07 11.34
N ARG A 267 -35.46 -14.18 12.02
CA ARG A 267 -34.91 -15.50 11.77
C ARG A 267 -35.82 -16.27 10.86
N ILE A 268 -35.25 -16.90 9.81
CA ILE A 268 -35.93 -17.86 8.93
C ILE A 268 -35.20 -19.20 9.02
N GLY A 269 -35.94 -20.30 9.13
CA GLY A 269 -35.40 -21.68 9.22
C GLY A 269 -35.40 -22.22 10.66
N LYS A 270 -35.60 -23.53 10.80
CA LYS A 270 -35.69 -24.24 12.09
C LYS A 270 -34.39 -24.91 12.51
N ASP A 271 -33.43 -25.12 11.61
CA ASP A 271 -32.23 -25.91 11.85
C ASP A 271 -30.94 -25.10 11.97
N SER A 272 -29.83 -25.79 12.10
CA SER A 272 -28.47 -25.25 12.30
C SER A 272 -28.01 -24.16 11.30
N LEU A 273 -28.67 -24.05 10.16
CA LEU A 273 -28.48 -22.97 9.17
C LEU A 273 -29.40 -21.77 9.44
N GLN A 274 -29.22 -21.15 10.59
CA GLN A 274 -29.97 -19.94 10.95
C GLN A 274 -29.61 -18.80 9.99
N GLN A 275 -30.59 -18.34 9.23
CA GLN A 275 -30.44 -17.22 8.32
C GLN A 275 -31.24 -16.01 8.81
N TYR A 276 -30.58 -14.87 8.78
CA TYR A 276 -31.21 -13.57 9.04
C TYR A 276 -31.24 -12.80 7.70
N PRO A 277 -32.30 -12.92 6.90
CA PRO A 277 -32.35 -12.27 5.59
C PRO A 277 -32.37 -10.76 5.68
N PHE A 278 -32.99 -10.21 6.73
CA PHE A 278 -33.01 -8.77 6.97
C PHE A 278 -32.05 -8.40 8.07
N ARG A 279 -31.20 -7.40 7.80
CA ARG A 279 -30.18 -6.91 8.73
C ARG A 279 -30.13 -5.40 8.72
N ILE A 280 -29.82 -4.83 9.86
CA ILE A 280 -29.43 -3.43 9.99
C ILE A 280 -27.92 -3.40 10.07
N TYR A 281 -27.29 -2.60 9.22
CA TYR A 281 -25.85 -2.34 9.21
C TYR A 281 -25.60 -0.92 9.68
N HIS A 282 -24.55 -0.76 10.45
CA HIS A 282 -24.07 0.55 10.87
C HIS A 282 -22.54 0.57 10.74
N GLN A 283 -22.03 1.64 10.11
CA GLN A 283 -20.59 1.90 10.01
C GLN A 283 -20.29 3.26 10.59
N LEU A 284 -19.25 3.33 11.38
CA LEU A 284 -18.73 4.57 11.93
C LEU A 284 -17.25 4.65 11.62
N LYS A 285 -16.79 5.80 11.13
CA LYS A 285 -15.38 6.10 10.90
C LYS A 285 -15.02 7.45 11.52
N PHE A 286 -13.98 7.45 12.31
CA PHE A 286 -13.32 8.65 12.79
C PHE A 286 -11.88 8.66 12.34
N LYS A 287 -11.44 9.77 11.74
CA LYS A 287 -10.08 9.91 11.24
C LYS A 287 -9.53 11.29 11.55
N LYS A 288 -8.26 11.36 11.98
CA LYS A 288 -7.49 12.57 12.16
C LYS A 288 -6.17 12.42 11.43
N GLU A 289 -5.86 13.34 10.52
CA GLU A 289 -4.64 13.35 9.73
C GLU A 289 -3.98 14.72 9.79
N SER A 290 -2.67 14.77 9.68
CA SER A 290 -1.89 16.00 9.55
C SER A 290 -0.74 15.81 8.58
N TYR A 291 -0.43 16.85 7.83
CA TYR A 291 0.77 16.96 7.01
C TYR A 291 1.51 18.24 7.33
N ASN A 292 2.76 18.10 7.68
CA ASN A 292 3.65 19.20 8.05
C ASN A 292 4.81 19.28 7.06
N TYR A 293 5.19 20.50 6.68
CA TYR A 293 6.43 20.81 5.97
C TYR A 293 7.18 21.89 6.73
N ALA A 294 8.48 21.70 6.96
CA ALA A 294 9.32 22.65 7.69
C ALA A 294 10.72 22.74 7.07
N GLU A 295 11.33 23.91 7.13
CA GLU A 295 12.73 24.15 6.75
C GLU A 295 13.32 25.33 7.55
N ASN A 296 14.64 25.47 7.53
CA ASN A 296 15.31 26.62 8.14
C ASN A 296 15.32 27.84 7.22
N SER A 297 15.63 29.01 7.75
CA SER A 297 15.66 30.29 7.03
C SER A 297 16.80 30.43 6.02
N ASP A 298 17.84 29.63 6.14
CA ASP A 298 19.01 29.62 5.28
C ASP A 298 18.90 28.74 4.04
N GLU A 299 17.69 28.14 3.80
CA GLU A 299 17.40 27.37 2.62
C GLU A 299 17.24 28.30 1.41
N ALA A 300 18.02 28.07 0.35
CA ALA A 300 18.10 28.97 -0.81
C ALA A 300 17.53 28.37 -2.11
N TYR A 301 17.01 27.14 -2.08
CA TYR A 301 16.52 26.44 -3.27
C TYR A 301 15.28 27.10 -3.88
N TYR A 302 14.29 27.41 -3.04
CA TYR A 302 13.08 28.09 -3.49
C TYR A 302 13.34 29.61 -3.51
N LYS A 303 13.40 30.17 -4.71
CA LYS A 303 13.58 31.62 -4.93
C LYS A 303 12.26 32.35 -4.97
N PHE A 304 11.33 32.01 -4.07
CA PHE A 304 10.03 32.65 -3.97
C PHE A 304 10.05 33.77 -2.92
N GLU A 305 9.19 34.75 -3.13
CA GLU A 305 8.91 35.72 -2.09
C GLU A 305 8.28 35.03 -0.87
N GLU A 306 8.69 35.47 0.30
CA GLU A 306 8.24 34.93 1.57
C GLU A 306 7.35 35.93 2.33
N PHE A 307 6.53 35.38 3.21
CA PHE A 307 5.86 36.16 4.24
C PHE A 307 6.71 36.22 5.51
N ASP A 308 6.53 37.28 6.28
CA ASP A 308 7.03 37.32 7.66
C ASP A 308 6.23 36.29 8.50
N VAL A 309 6.92 35.24 8.96
CA VAL A 309 6.30 34.12 9.67
C VAL A 309 6.96 33.93 11.03
N LYS A 310 6.14 33.57 12.01
CA LYS A 310 6.60 33.22 13.36
C LYS A 310 7.40 31.93 13.38
N ASN A 311 7.13 31.01 12.45
CA ASN A 311 7.72 29.69 12.37
C ASN A 311 7.69 29.20 10.91
N ARG A 312 8.82 28.71 10.40
CA ARG A 312 8.95 28.12 9.07
C ARG A 312 8.47 26.65 9.06
N LYS A 313 7.25 26.46 9.54
CA LYS A 313 6.55 25.18 9.54
C LYS A 313 5.11 25.39 9.08
N SER A 314 4.77 24.90 7.92
CA SER A 314 3.37 24.83 7.47
C SER A 314 2.73 23.51 7.90
N ALA A 315 1.53 23.57 8.41
CA ALA A 315 0.78 22.41 8.86
C ALA A 315 -0.65 22.44 8.32
N LYS A 316 -1.06 21.34 7.73
CA LYS A 316 -2.44 21.07 7.30
C LYS A 316 -3.01 19.94 8.12
N ASN A 317 -4.23 20.10 8.56
CA ASN A 317 -4.90 19.12 9.41
C ASN A 317 -6.28 18.77 8.84
N TYR A 318 -6.65 17.52 8.96
CA TYR A 318 -7.93 16.98 8.50
C TYR A 318 -8.56 16.11 9.59
N LYS A 319 -9.85 16.29 9.80
CA LYS A 319 -10.66 15.39 10.62
C LYS A 319 -11.88 14.96 9.82
N GLU A 320 -12.22 13.70 9.91
CA GLU A 320 -13.41 13.11 9.30
C GLU A 320 -14.18 12.33 10.37
N PHE A 321 -15.45 12.59 10.47
CA PHE A 321 -16.42 11.75 11.17
C PHE A 321 -17.45 11.31 10.13
N SER A 322 -17.56 10.03 9.88
CA SER A 322 -18.50 9.48 8.91
C SER A 322 -19.37 8.41 9.58
N ASN A 323 -20.64 8.43 9.26
CA ASN A 323 -21.66 7.54 9.82
C ASN A 323 -22.56 7.05 8.68
N GLN A 324 -22.76 5.72 8.61
CA GLN A 324 -23.65 5.10 7.61
C GLN A 324 -24.60 4.15 8.32
N ALA A 325 -25.87 4.23 7.98
CA ALA A 325 -26.91 3.32 8.44
C ALA A 325 -27.62 2.70 7.25
N LEU A 326 -27.58 1.37 7.12
CA LEU A 326 -28.15 0.68 5.98
C LEU A 326 -29.10 -0.44 6.43
N LEU A 327 -30.14 -0.63 5.64
CA LEU A 327 -30.98 -1.82 5.67
C LEU A 327 -30.44 -2.80 4.62
N GLY A 328 -30.25 -4.04 5.02
CA GLY A 328 -29.77 -5.08 4.13
C GLY A 328 -30.76 -6.25 4.02
N PHE A 329 -30.83 -6.79 2.82
CA PHE A 329 -31.58 -7.99 2.50
C PHE A 329 -30.65 -9.01 1.84
N SER A 330 -30.72 -10.28 2.27
CA SER A 330 -29.92 -11.34 1.68
C SER A 330 -30.72 -12.63 1.55
N ILE A 331 -30.73 -13.22 0.36
CA ILE A 331 -31.22 -14.57 0.12
C ILE A 331 -30.01 -15.47 -0.12
N SER A 332 -29.68 -16.29 0.88
CA SER A 332 -28.48 -17.12 0.85
C SER A 332 -27.21 -16.27 0.55
N ASP A 333 -26.16 -16.89 0.07
CA ASP A 333 -24.98 -16.18 -0.45
C ASP A 333 -25.15 -15.66 -1.89
N ARG A 334 -26.31 -15.92 -2.52
CA ARG A 334 -26.55 -15.61 -3.93
C ARG A 334 -26.97 -14.15 -4.19
N LEU A 335 -27.75 -13.55 -3.28
CA LEU A 335 -28.20 -12.18 -3.43
C LEU A 335 -28.02 -11.44 -2.11
N LYS A 336 -27.30 -10.34 -2.15
CA LYS A 336 -27.12 -9.41 -1.02
C LYS A 336 -27.39 -8.00 -1.53
N LEU A 337 -28.34 -7.32 -0.93
CA LEU A 337 -28.70 -5.93 -1.23
C LEU A 337 -28.61 -5.11 0.06
N GLN A 338 -28.07 -3.92 -0.04
CA GLN A 338 -27.99 -2.99 1.09
C GLN A 338 -28.26 -1.59 0.56
N ALA A 339 -29.05 -0.81 1.26
CA ALA A 339 -29.29 0.59 0.95
C ALA A 339 -29.48 1.39 2.23
N GLY A 340 -29.06 2.63 2.22
CA GLY A 340 -29.18 3.46 3.41
C GLY A 340 -28.64 4.86 3.24
N LEU A 341 -28.47 5.51 4.38
CA LEU A 341 -28.05 6.90 4.49
C LEU A 341 -26.59 7.00 4.92
N VAL A 342 -25.92 8.03 4.45
CA VAL A 342 -24.58 8.42 4.87
C VAL A 342 -24.58 9.88 5.30
N TYR A 343 -23.89 10.14 6.40
CA TYR A 343 -23.55 11.48 6.88
C TYR A 343 -22.06 11.55 7.14
N SER A 344 -21.39 12.60 6.70
CA SER A 344 -20.01 12.89 7.06
C SER A 344 -19.79 14.35 7.39
N LEU A 345 -18.98 14.57 8.42
CA LEU A 345 -18.44 15.87 8.81
C LEU A 345 -16.94 15.84 8.54
N GLU A 346 -16.48 16.71 7.66
CA GLU A 346 -15.08 16.89 7.30
C GLU A 346 -14.62 18.27 7.74
N GLN A 347 -13.48 18.33 8.41
CA GLN A 347 -12.87 19.57 8.88
C GLN A 347 -11.46 19.65 8.37
N ASN A 348 -11.16 20.66 7.56
CA ASN A 348 -9.81 21.00 7.15
C ASN A 348 -9.41 22.30 7.84
N TYR A 349 -8.25 22.33 8.46
CA TYR A 349 -7.74 23.53 9.09
C TYR A 349 -6.22 23.64 8.95
N LEU A 350 -5.77 24.87 8.86
CA LEU A 350 -4.37 25.26 8.73
C LEU A 350 -3.90 25.84 10.05
N ASP A 351 -2.66 25.53 10.44
CA ASP A 351 -2.06 26.19 11.60
C ASP A 351 -1.69 27.63 11.23
N THR A 352 -1.91 28.57 12.14
CA THR A 352 -1.57 29.97 11.94
C THR A 352 -0.08 30.17 12.05
N ILE A 353 0.59 30.43 10.94
CA ILE A 353 2.04 30.67 10.87
C ILE A 353 2.37 32.14 10.64
N PHE A 354 1.41 32.97 10.21
CA PHE A 354 1.62 34.37 9.86
C PHE A 354 1.42 35.31 11.03
N SER A 355 2.15 36.42 11.00
CA SER A 355 1.95 37.52 11.92
C SER A 355 0.68 38.31 11.61
N LYS A 356 0.25 38.33 10.34
CA LYS A 356 -0.99 38.96 9.86
C LYS A 356 -1.87 37.94 9.14
N PRO A 357 -3.20 37.98 9.29
CA PRO A 357 -4.11 37.06 8.57
C PRO A 357 -3.99 37.21 7.05
N LEU A 358 -4.03 36.09 6.33
CA LEU A 358 -4.16 36.07 4.88
C LEU A 358 -5.63 36.04 4.47
N GLN A 359 -5.90 36.41 3.20
CA GLN A 359 -7.25 36.34 2.60
C GLN A 359 -7.65 34.91 2.18
N ILE A 360 -7.14 33.90 2.84
CA ILE A 360 -7.54 32.48 2.65
C ILE A 360 -8.21 31.98 3.91
N PRO A 361 -9.23 31.13 3.81
CA PRO A 361 -9.87 30.55 4.98
C PRO A 361 -8.86 29.72 5.77
N GLN A 362 -8.87 29.84 7.10
CA GLN A 362 -8.04 29.00 7.95
C GLN A 362 -8.69 27.66 8.27
N LYS A 363 -10.02 27.56 8.07
CA LYS A 363 -10.79 26.37 8.35
C LYS A 363 -11.91 26.23 7.33
N ILE A 364 -12.09 25.02 6.85
CA ILE A 364 -13.24 24.61 6.02
C ILE A 364 -13.93 23.47 6.75
N ASN A 365 -15.20 23.64 7.07
CA ASN A 365 -16.09 22.59 7.55
C ASN A 365 -16.98 22.18 6.40
N GLU A 366 -17.11 20.90 6.15
CA GLU A 366 -17.95 20.34 5.11
C GLU A 366 -18.88 19.29 5.71
N ASN A 367 -20.17 19.56 5.73
CA ASN A 367 -21.20 18.60 6.07
C ASN A 367 -21.73 17.96 4.79
N ARG A 368 -21.74 16.63 4.74
CA ARG A 368 -22.25 15.86 3.60
C ARG A 368 -23.32 14.90 4.03
N TYR A 369 -24.42 14.89 3.28
CA TYR A 369 -25.53 13.98 3.45
C TYR A 369 -25.74 13.22 2.16
N GLY A 370 -26.12 11.96 2.25
CA GLY A 370 -26.31 11.20 1.03
C GLY A 370 -26.93 9.84 1.25
N VAL A 371 -26.92 9.10 0.16
CA VAL A 371 -27.41 7.73 0.09
C VAL A 371 -26.32 6.81 -0.40
N VAL A 372 -26.35 5.58 0.08
CA VAL A 372 -25.43 4.53 -0.32
C VAL A 372 -26.19 3.25 -0.61
N ALA A 373 -25.78 2.53 -1.64
CA ALA A 373 -26.34 1.24 -2.02
C ALA A 373 -25.23 0.26 -2.40
N ASN A 374 -25.35 -0.99 -1.94
CA ASN A 374 -24.47 -2.08 -2.30
C ASN A 374 -25.29 -3.27 -2.77
N ALA A 375 -24.81 -3.95 -3.81
CA ALA A 375 -25.42 -5.16 -4.34
C ALA A 375 -24.34 -6.19 -4.62
N ALA A 376 -24.63 -7.45 -4.29
CA ALA A 376 -23.82 -8.59 -4.71
C ALA A 376 -24.74 -9.71 -5.18
N PHE A 377 -24.43 -10.26 -6.35
CA PHE A 377 -25.19 -11.33 -6.98
C PHE A 377 -24.26 -12.42 -7.46
N LEU A 378 -24.57 -13.67 -7.08
CA LEU A 378 -23.86 -14.86 -7.50
C LEU A 378 -24.79 -15.75 -8.32
N TRP A 379 -24.47 -15.92 -9.61
CA TRP A 379 -25.24 -16.76 -10.51
C TRP A 379 -24.52 -18.08 -10.79
N ARG A 380 -25.19 -19.19 -10.51
CA ARG A 380 -24.68 -20.56 -10.74
C ARG A 380 -23.28 -20.82 -10.19
N ASP A 381 -22.90 -20.14 -9.08
CA ASP A 381 -21.61 -20.26 -8.38
C ASP A 381 -20.35 -19.88 -9.19
N ASN A 382 -20.54 -19.47 -10.44
CA ASN A 382 -19.43 -19.15 -11.35
C ASN A 382 -19.43 -17.72 -11.87
N ILE A 383 -20.55 -16.99 -11.78
CA ILE A 383 -20.61 -15.57 -12.17
C ILE A 383 -20.98 -14.73 -10.94
N GLN A 384 -20.06 -13.88 -10.54
CA GLN A 384 -20.24 -12.94 -9.43
C GLN A 384 -20.30 -11.53 -9.97
N LEU A 385 -21.35 -10.79 -9.61
CA LEU A 385 -21.51 -9.37 -9.84
C LEU A 385 -21.54 -8.67 -8.50
N LYS A 386 -20.77 -7.59 -8.37
CA LYS A 386 -20.81 -6.68 -7.22
C LYS A 386 -20.95 -5.27 -7.72
N GLY A 387 -21.74 -4.47 -7.03
CA GLY A 387 -21.88 -3.05 -7.30
C GLY A 387 -21.99 -2.27 -6.03
N ASN A 388 -21.42 -1.06 -6.02
CA ASN A 388 -21.63 -0.09 -4.99
C ASN A 388 -21.88 1.28 -5.62
N ALA A 389 -22.78 2.03 -5.02
CA ALA A 389 -23.12 3.39 -5.43
C ALA A 389 -23.25 4.27 -4.18
N GLU A 390 -22.73 5.48 -4.29
CA GLU A 390 -22.81 6.50 -3.25
C GLU A 390 -23.11 7.83 -3.94
N PHE A 391 -24.08 8.56 -3.41
CA PHE A 391 -24.36 9.93 -3.79
C PHE A 391 -24.39 10.78 -2.51
N THR A 392 -23.63 11.86 -2.50
CA THR A 392 -23.60 12.79 -1.38
C THR A 392 -23.73 14.22 -1.87
N ASN A 393 -24.39 15.06 -1.10
CA ASN A 393 -24.42 16.50 -1.30
C ASN A 393 -23.74 17.20 -0.12
N GLY A 394 -22.86 18.13 -0.42
CA GLY A 394 -22.09 18.89 0.56
C GLY A 394 -22.45 20.35 0.56
N GLU A 395 -22.18 21.04 1.68
CA GLU A 395 -22.51 22.46 1.87
C GLU A 395 -21.63 23.37 1.00
N ASN A 396 -20.32 23.10 0.89
CA ASN A 396 -19.39 23.98 0.19
C ASN A 396 -19.00 23.44 -1.20
N PHE A 397 -18.90 22.12 -1.35
CA PHE A 397 -18.39 21.47 -2.56
C PHE A 397 -19.46 20.68 -3.32
N GLY A 398 -20.73 20.97 -3.07
CA GLY A 398 -21.87 20.45 -3.83
C GLY A 398 -21.96 18.93 -3.90
N SER A 399 -22.63 18.45 -4.93
CA SER A 399 -22.94 17.03 -5.11
C SER A 399 -21.74 16.25 -5.64
N GLN A 400 -21.57 15.03 -5.12
CA GLN A 400 -20.60 14.04 -5.56
C GLN A 400 -21.28 12.69 -5.70
N PHE A 401 -20.80 11.89 -6.64
CA PHE A 401 -21.25 10.51 -6.75
C PHE A 401 -20.11 9.57 -7.11
N PHE A 402 -20.30 8.33 -6.74
CA PHE A 402 -19.39 7.23 -7.02
C PHE A 402 -20.21 5.99 -7.33
N VAL A 403 -19.95 5.35 -8.47
CA VAL A 403 -20.55 4.07 -8.86
C VAL A 403 -19.44 3.15 -9.33
N GLN A 404 -19.42 1.95 -8.79
CA GLN A 404 -18.49 0.91 -9.20
C GLN A 404 -19.22 -0.41 -9.39
N GLY A 405 -18.90 -1.12 -10.47
CA GLY A 405 -19.36 -2.46 -10.75
C GLY A 405 -18.18 -3.39 -10.98
N ASN A 406 -18.24 -4.60 -10.41
CA ASN A 406 -17.25 -5.66 -10.60
C ASN A 406 -17.92 -6.93 -11.09
N LEU A 407 -17.37 -7.52 -12.14
CA LEU A 407 -17.76 -8.83 -12.69
C LEU A 407 -16.60 -9.80 -12.50
N VAL A 408 -16.89 -10.99 -11.97
CA VAL A 408 -15.98 -12.13 -12.01
C VAL A 408 -16.74 -13.32 -12.56
N ALA A 409 -16.33 -13.82 -13.73
CA ALA A 409 -16.92 -14.99 -14.37
C ALA A 409 -15.87 -16.09 -14.54
N ARG A 410 -16.20 -17.31 -14.07
CA ARG A 410 -15.39 -18.52 -14.20
C ARG A 410 -16.12 -19.50 -15.09
N PHE A 411 -15.70 -19.63 -16.35
CA PHE A 411 -16.35 -20.52 -17.31
C PHE A 411 -15.84 -21.96 -17.30
N SER A 412 -14.86 -22.24 -16.52
CA SER A 412 -14.28 -23.54 -16.14
C SER A 412 -12.90 -23.27 -15.52
N ASP A 413 -12.12 -24.30 -15.28
CA ASP A 413 -10.69 -24.16 -14.95
C ASP A 413 -9.85 -23.59 -16.12
N LEU A 414 -10.46 -23.41 -17.30
CA LEU A 414 -9.78 -22.89 -18.50
C LEU A 414 -9.79 -21.38 -18.58
N VAL A 415 -10.92 -20.74 -18.24
CA VAL A 415 -11.14 -19.32 -18.51
C VAL A 415 -11.77 -18.63 -17.30
N LYS A 416 -11.12 -17.56 -16.84
CA LYS A 416 -11.65 -16.62 -15.87
C LYS A 416 -11.63 -15.21 -16.46
N VAL A 417 -12.76 -14.54 -16.45
CA VAL A 417 -12.91 -13.13 -16.88
C VAL A 417 -13.20 -12.27 -15.65
N GLU A 418 -12.51 -11.15 -15.55
CA GLU A 418 -12.75 -10.12 -14.53
C GLU A 418 -13.00 -8.80 -15.27
N GLY A 419 -14.06 -8.09 -14.90
CA GLY A 419 -14.40 -6.76 -15.39
C GLY A 419 -14.60 -5.79 -14.22
N ASP A 420 -14.21 -4.52 -14.41
CA ASP A 420 -14.41 -3.46 -13.43
C ASP A 420 -14.79 -2.17 -14.17
N VAL A 421 -15.87 -1.55 -13.72
CA VAL A 421 -16.34 -0.25 -14.22
C VAL A 421 -16.43 0.69 -13.04
N LYS A 422 -15.85 1.89 -13.17
CA LYS A 422 -16.00 2.98 -12.21
C LYS A 422 -16.46 4.25 -12.93
N ILE A 423 -17.49 4.89 -12.41
CA ILE A 423 -17.97 6.20 -12.82
C ILE A 423 -18.06 7.05 -11.56
N ALA A 424 -17.41 8.21 -11.55
CA ALA A 424 -17.38 9.06 -10.37
C ALA A 424 -17.34 10.54 -10.75
N SER A 425 -17.96 11.36 -9.93
CA SER A 425 -17.81 12.81 -9.89
C SER A 425 -17.39 13.19 -8.48
N GLU A 426 -16.12 13.42 -8.26
CA GLU A 426 -15.53 13.63 -6.93
C GLU A 426 -14.71 14.93 -6.93
N MET A 427 -14.76 15.69 -5.86
CA MET A 427 -13.91 16.86 -5.71
C MET A 427 -12.42 16.48 -5.73
N PRO A 428 -11.52 17.35 -6.21
CA PRO A 428 -10.09 17.17 -6.06
C PRO A 428 -9.69 17.01 -4.59
N SER A 429 -8.49 16.49 -4.35
CA SER A 429 -7.95 16.42 -2.98
C SER A 429 -7.87 17.80 -2.34
N TYR A 430 -8.21 17.90 -1.07
CA TYR A 430 -8.03 19.13 -0.28
C TYR A 430 -6.61 19.68 -0.35
N ASN A 431 -5.62 18.82 -0.56
CA ASN A 431 -4.23 19.22 -0.76
C ASN A 431 -4.03 20.15 -1.97
N LEU A 432 -4.88 20.04 -3.00
CA LEU A 432 -4.85 20.84 -4.23
C LEU A 432 -5.85 22.01 -4.21
N ILE A 433 -6.84 21.98 -3.30
CA ILE A 433 -7.84 23.05 -3.17
C ILE A 433 -7.35 24.12 -2.19
N PHE A 434 -6.69 23.71 -1.10
CA PHE A 434 -6.50 24.54 0.06
C PHE A 434 -5.12 24.34 0.67
N ASN A 435 -4.30 25.41 0.68
CA ASN A 435 -2.94 25.37 1.23
C ASN A 435 -2.51 26.70 1.83
N GLN A 436 -1.66 26.62 2.85
CA GLN A 436 -0.95 27.73 3.45
C GLN A 436 0.52 27.38 3.65
N ASN A 437 1.42 28.30 3.28
CA ASN A 437 2.85 28.12 3.40
C ASN A 437 3.52 29.49 3.63
N PHE A 438 4.74 29.51 4.16
CA PHE A 438 5.54 30.73 4.30
C PHE A 438 6.00 31.30 2.95
N TYR A 439 6.07 30.52 1.90
CA TYR A 439 6.26 31.00 0.53
C TYR A 439 4.96 31.54 -0.05
N LYS A 440 4.95 32.78 -0.57
CA LYS A 440 3.77 33.46 -1.08
C LYS A 440 2.99 32.65 -2.13
N PRO A 441 3.63 32.02 -3.16
CA PRO A 441 2.89 31.30 -4.20
C PRO A 441 2.08 30.10 -3.70
N TYR A 442 2.52 29.49 -2.58
CA TYR A 442 1.85 28.31 -2.03
C TYR A 442 0.69 28.62 -1.05
N ASN A 443 0.15 29.83 -1.14
CA ASN A 443 -1.01 30.25 -0.37
C ASN A 443 -2.20 30.41 -1.30
N PHE A 444 -3.05 29.39 -1.37
CA PHE A 444 -4.18 29.34 -2.30
C PHE A 444 -5.43 28.71 -1.69
N PHE A 445 -6.58 29.15 -2.23
CA PHE A 445 -7.88 28.53 -2.01
C PHE A 445 -8.62 28.48 -3.36
N ASN A 446 -8.66 27.30 -3.95
CA ASN A 446 -9.24 27.04 -5.27
C ASN A 446 -10.71 26.59 -5.13
N ALA A 447 -11.57 27.48 -4.63
CA ALA A 447 -12.99 27.19 -4.39
C ALA A 447 -13.76 26.87 -5.68
N ASP A 448 -13.31 27.42 -6.82
CA ASP A 448 -13.95 27.29 -8.14
C ASP A 448 -13.59 25.99 -8.87
N PHE A 449 -12.73 25.16 -8.28
CA PHE A 449 -12.39 23.87 -8.89
C PHE A 449 -13.63 22.98 -8.97
N LYS A 450 -13.86 22.45 -10.17
CA LYS A 450 -14.94 21.52 -10.46
C LYS A 450 -14.60 20.11 -10.03
N ASN A 451 -15.60 19.29 -9.84
CA ASN A 451 -15.40 17.86 -9.63
C ASN A 451 -14.64 17.23 -10.81
N GLU A 452 -13.71 16.34 -10.49
CA GLU A 452 -13.11 15.44 -11.47
C GLU A 452 -14.16 14.39 -11.86
N ASN A 453 -14.57 14.37 -13.13
CA ASN A 453 -15.49 13.35 -13.63
C ASN A 453 -14.69 12.23 -14.26
N THR A 454 -14.67 11.09 -13.59
CA THR A 454 -13.86 9.91 -13.95
C THR A 454 -14.74 8.81 -14.53
N GLN A 455 -14.35 8.26 -15.66
CA GLN A 455 -14.88 7.02 -16.21
C GLN A 455 -13.72 6.04 -16.39
N ASN A 456 -13.87 4.84 -15.87
CA ASN A 456 -12.84 3.81 -15.96
C ASN A 456 -13.46 2.46 -16.27
N LEU A 457 -12.88 1.78 -17.27
CA LEU A 457 -13.23 0.42 -17.64
C LEU A 457 -11.95 -0.41 -17.61
N ARG A 458 -11.97 -1.53 -16.91
CA ARG A 458 -10.88 -2.49 -16.87
C ARG A 458 -11.39 -3.89 -17.15
N PHE A 459 -10.57 -4.67 -17.82
CA PHE A 459 -10.85 -6.09 -18.02
C PHE A 459 -9.57 -6.90 -17.80
N LYS A 460 -9.76 -8.16 -17.42
CA LYS A 460 -8.71 -9.15 -17.27
C LYS A 460 -9.22 -10.52 -17.66
N LEU A 461 -8.49 -11.15 -18.56
CA LEU A 461 -8.70 -12.52 -19.00
C LEU A 461 -7.58 -13.40 -18.43
N LYS A 462 -7.93 -14.43 -17.70
CA LYS A 462 -6.99 -15.42 -17.18
C LYS A 462 -7.26 -16.76 -17.82
N LEU A 463 -6.20 -17.39 -18.30
CA LEU A 463 -6.20 -18.74 -18.87
C LEU A 463 -5.29 -19.63 -18.01
N PRO A 464 -5.79 -20.15 -16.86
CA PRO A 464 -4.96 -20.81 -15.85
C PRO A 464 -4.15 -21.99 -16.39
N ARG A 465 -4.73 -22.82 -17.26
CA ARG A 465 -4.02 -23.97 -17.87
C ARG A 465 -2.85 -23.55 -18.75
N LEU A 466 -2.91 -22.39 -19.36
CA LEU A 466 -1.83 -21.83 -20.18
C LEU A 466 -0.90 -20.94 -19.37
N SER A 467 -1.18 -20.72 -18.08
CA SER A 467 -0.47 -19.73 -17.23
C SER A 467 -0.36 -18.36 -17.90
N LEU A 468 -1.40 -17.99 -18.66
CA LEU A 468 -1.49 -16.73 -19.42
C LEU A 468 -2.56 -15.82 -18.82
N GLN A 469 -2.23 -14.55 -18.72
CA GLN A 469 -3.16 -13.51 -18.36
C GLN A 469 -3.03 -12.34 -19.34
N ALA A 470 -4.16 -11.88 -19.90
CA ALA A 470 -4.24 -10.63 -20.64
C ALA A 470 -5.07 -9.61 -19.85
N PHE A 471 -4.75 -8.34 -19.97
CA PHE A 471 -5.48 -7.27 -19.30
C PHE A 471 -5.50 -6.00 -20.13
N GLY A 472 -6.49 -5.18 -19.89
CA GLY A 472 -6.59 -3.86 -20.52
C GLY A 472 -7.45 -2.92 -19.69
N GLY A 473 -7.39 -1.64 -20.06
CA GLY A 473 -8.19 -0.62 -19.40
C GLY A 473 -8.25 0.67 -20.20
N PHE A 474 -9.35 1.37 -20.03
CA PHE A 474 -9.58 2.71 -20.54
C PHE A 474 -9.92 3.62 -19.36
N TYR A 475 -9.41 4.84 -19.39
CA TYR A 475 -9.57 5.84 -18.34
C TYR A 475 -9.80 7.20 -19.00
N ASN A 476 -10.90 7.85 -18.63
CA ASN A 476 -11.25 9.21 -19.05
C ASN A 476 -11.46 10.08 -17.80
N VAL A 477 -10.90 11.28 -17.77
CA VAL A 477 -11.09 12.26 -16.71
C VAL A 477 -11.34 13.63 -17.31
N LEU A 478 -12.50 14.22 -17.00
CA LEU A 478 -12.77 15.65 -17.18
C LEU A 478 -12.35 16.42 -15.93
N ASN A 479 -11.89 17.66 -16.13
CA ASN A 479 -11.40 18.52 -15.05
C ASN A 479 -10.25 17.88 -14.27
N TYR A 480 -9.34 17.17 -14.93
CA TYR A 480 -8.18 16.56 -14.29
C TYR A 480 -7.36 17.61 -13.55
N THR A 481 -7.14 17.42 -12.26
CA THR A 481 -6.40 18.34 -11.40
C THR A 481 -4.95 17.88 -11.29
N TYR A 482 -4.03 18.79 -11.53
CA TYR A 482 -2.58 18.53 -11.57
C TYR A 482 -1.80 19.72 -11.01
N LEU A 483 -0.52 19.54 -10.72
CA LEU A 483 0.41 20.64 -10.46
C LEU A 483 1.13 21.01 -11.76
N ASN A 484 1.05 22.28 -12.12
CA ASN A 484 1.74 22.84 -13.27
C ASN A 484 3.27 22.92 -13.04
N GLU A 485 4.00 23.48 -14.00
CA GLU A 485 5.45 23.66 -13.93
C GLU A 485 5.93 24.58 -12.79
N ASN A 486 5.05 25.45 -12.28
CA ASN A 486 5.31 26.32 -11.13
C ASN A 486 4.89 25.69 -9.80
N GLN A 487 4.55 24.38 -9.81
CA GLN A 487 4.09 23.61 -8.67
C GLN A 487 2.76 24.13 -8.07
N LEU A 488 1.92 24.80 -8.88
CA LEU A 488 0.62 25.31 -8.47
C LEU A 488 -0.50 24.43 -9.03
N PRO A 489 -1.60 24.24 -8.28
CA PRO A 489 -2.73 23.45 -8.75
C PRO A 489 -3.46 24.12 -9.92
N GLU A 490 -3.75 23.32 -10.93
CA GLU A 490 -4.58 23.69 -12.09
C GLU A 490 -5.51 22.56 -12.47
N GLN A 491 -6.59 22.90 -13.18
CA GLN A 491 -7.51 21.94 -13.78
C GLN A 491 -7.47 22.00 -15.30
N SER A 492 -7.45 20.82 -15.91
CA SER A 492 -7.54 20.69 -17.38
C SER A 492 -8.90 21.14 -17.88
N GLY A 493 -8.92 22.01 -18.86
CA GLY A 493 -10.16 22.47 -19.54
C GLY A 493 -10.79 21.42 -20.46
N SER A 494 -10.09 20.30 -20.75
CA SER A 494 -10.53 19.23 -21.65
C SER A 494 -10.23 17.86 -21.09
N ALA A 495 -10.85 16.82 -21.66
CA ALA A 495 -10.70 15.45 -21.16
C ALA A 495 -9.26 14.91 -21.32
N LEU A 496 -8.80 14.22 -20.31
CA LEU A 496 -7.61 13.38 -20.36
C LEU A 496 -8.05 11.94 -20.64
N ASN A 497 -7.56 11.36 -21.73
CA ASN A 497 -7.85 9.98 -22.12
C ASN A 497 -6.58 9.13 -22.06
N TYR A 498 -6.71 7.97 -21.46
CA TYR A 498 -5.61 7.01 -21.32
C TYR A 498 -6.13 5.59 -21.55
N PHE A 499 -5.36 4.80 -22.29
CA PHE A 499 -5.61 3.37 -22.37
C PHE A 499 -4.35 2.56 -22.12
N LYS A 500 -4.54 1.32 -21.71
CA LYS A 500 -3.48 0.32 -21.57
C LYS A 500 -3.96 -1.06 -21.98
N VAL A 501 -3.04 -1.86 -22.52
CA VAL A 501 -3.22 -3.28 -22.80
C VAL A 501 -1.92 -3.99 -22.48
N GLY A 502 -2.02 -5.21 -21.97
CA GLY A 502 -0.84 -5.98 -21.61
C GLY A 502 -1.14 -7.44 -21.35
N GLY A 503 -0.08 -8.18 -21.09
CA GLY A 503 -0.18 -9.59 -20.77
C GLY A 503 0.94 -10.05 -19.85
N GLU A 504 0.70 -11.20 -19.23
CA GLU A 504 1.66 -11.92 -18.40
C GLU A 504 1.59 -13.40 -18.76
N TYR A 505 2.76 -14.01 -18.97
CA TYR A 505 2.89 -15.41 -19.32
C TYR A 505 3.98 -16.08 -18.50
N LEU A 506 3.66 -17.21 -17.87
CA LEU A 506 4.60 -18.04 -17.14
C LEU A 506 4.88 -19.32 -17.94
N LEU A 507 6.07 -19.41 -18.51
CA LEU A 507 6.60 -20.64 -19.09
C LEU A 507 7.38 -21.42 -18.04
N SER A 508 6.99 -22.68 -17.81
CA SER A 508 7.67 -23.55 -16.87
C SER A 508 8.24 -24.77 -17.61
N PHE A 509 9.55 -24.98 -17.48
CA PHE A 509 10.24 -26.14 -18.03
C PHE A 509 11.05 -26.83 -16.93
N LYS A 510 10.54 -27.96 -16.43
CA LYS A 510 11.11 -28.69 -15.28
C LYS A 510 11.22 -27.79 -14.05
N LYS A 511 12.45 -27.43 -13.68
CA LYS A 511 12.80 -26.59 -12.53
C LYS A 511 13.03 -25.10 -12.90
N PHE A 512 12.98 -24.78 -14.19
CA PHE A 512 13.18 -23.43 -14.70
C PHE A 512 11.85 -22.78 -15.03
N HIS A 513 11.74 -21.53 -14.65
CA HIS A 513 10.53 -20.73 -14.82
C HIS A 513 10.91 -19.38 -15.46
N PHE A 514 10.11 -18.96 -16.43
CA PHE A 514 10.28 -17.72 -17.17
C PHE A 514 8.96 -16.96 -17.13
N LEU A 515 8.88 -15.90 -16.34
CA LEU A 515 7.71 -15.04 -16.26
C LEU A 515 7.98 -13.76 -17.03
N SER A 516 7.23 -13.57 -18.11
CA SER A 516 7.27 -12.37 -18.94
C SER A 516 6.00 -11.56 -18.72
N ARG A 517 6.13 -10.27 -18.46
CA ARG A 517 5.02 -9.33 -18.39
C ARG A 517 5.37 -8.09 -19.19
N ALA A 518 4.45 -7.67 -20.06
CA ALA A 518 4.59 -6.45 -20.86
C ALA A 518 3.24 -5.70 -20.91
N GLN A 519 3.33 -4.38 -20.98
CA GLN A 519 2.20 -3.48 -21.09
C GLN A 519 2.53 -2.38 -22.07
N TYR A 520 1.64 -2.15 -23.04
CA TYR A 520 1.60 -0.96 -23.85
C TYR A 520 0.52 -0.01 -23.32
N GLN A 521 0.81 1.28 -23.36
CA GLN A 521 -0.11 2.30 -22.86
C GLN A 521 0.10 3.62 -23.60
N GLN A 522 -0.95 4.42 -23.65
CA GLN A 522 -0.90 5.72 -24.30
C GLN A 522 -1.91 6.68 -23.66
N VAL A 523 -1.48 7.92 -23.44
CA VAL A 523 -2.34 9.05 -23.16
C VAL A 523 -2.66 9.69 -24.50
N THR A 524 -3.93 9.64 -24.94
CA THR A 524 -4.34 10.04 -26.29
C THR A 524 -4.77 11.50 -26.39
N SER A 525 -5.13 12.11 -25.25
CA SER A 525 -5.43 13.55 -25.17
C SER A 525 -4.83 14.14 -23.91
N ASN A 526 -4.31 15.36 -24.00
CA ASN A 526 -3.60 16.05 -22.93
C ASN A 526 -2.40 15.24 -22.38
N ALA A 527 -1.65 14.60 -23.25
CA ALA A 527 -0.54 13.72 -22.89
C ALA A 527 0.53 14.40 -22.04
N HIS A 528 0.74 15.71 -22.19
CA HIS A 528 1.69 16.50 -21.41
C HIS A 528 1.31 16.59 -19.93
N LEU A 529 0.02 16.50 -19.58
CA LEU A 529 -0.46 16.55 -18.19
C LEU A 529 -0.19 15.25 -17.41
N LEU A 530 -0.09 14.14 -18.12
CA LEU A 530 0.14 12.82 -17.53
C LEU A 530 1.21 12.06 -18.34
N PRO A 531 2.47 12.49 -18.31
CA PRO A 531 3.54 11.83 -19.03
C PRO A 531 3.82 10.44 -18.44
N LEU A 532 3.68 9.40 -19.26
CA LEU A 532 3.92 8.00 -18.92
C LEU A 532 4.74 7.31 -20.02
N PRO A 533 5.56 6.30 -19.70
CA PRO A 533 6.25 5.52 -20.71
C PRO A 533 5.24 4.72 -21.55
N SER A 534 5.47 4.62 -22.86
CA SER A 534 4.57 3.88 -23.76
C SER A 534 4.62 2.37 -23.52
N VAL A 535 5.77 1.83 -23.14
CA VAL A 535 5.93 0.40 -22.82
C VAL A 535 6.60 0.23 -21.46
N VAL A 536 6.07 -0.69 -20.67
CA VAL A 536 6.69 -1.21 -19.44
C VAL A 536 6.79 -2.71 -19.58
N ALA A 537 7.97 -3.29 -19.32
CA ALA A 537 8.22 -4.73 -19.41
C ALA A 537 9.00 -5.24 -18.21
N ARG A 538 8.75 -6.50 -17.85
CA ARG A 538 9.51 -7.25 -16.84
C ARG A 538 9.69 -8.70 -17.31
N LEU A 539 10.93 -9.17 -17.25
CA LEU A 539 11.29 -10.56 -17.43
C LEU A 539 11.90 -11.09 -16.13
N THR A 540 11.35 -12.16 -15.59
CA THR A 540 11.89 -12.85 -14.44
C THR A 540 12.20 -14.28 -14.83
N SER A 541 13.45 -14.72 -14.67
CA SER A 541 13.85 -16.10 -14.86
C SER A 541 14.37 -16.65 -13.55
N TYR A 542 13.88 -17.83 -13.15
CA TYR A 542 14.32 -18.45 -11.92
C TYR A 542 14.34 -19.97 -11.97
N TYR A 543 15.23 -20.53 -11.21
CA TYR A 543 15.32 -21.96 -10.88
C TYR A 543 14.63 -22.19 -9.54
N GLN A 544 13.79 -23.22 -9.45
CA GLN A 544 13.12 -23.63 -8.22
C GLN A 544 13.25 -25.13 -8.02
N SER A 545 13.73 -25.54 -6.85
CA SER A 545 13.91 -26.95 -6.53
C SER A 545 13.91 -27.20 -5.03
N PRO A 546 13.40 -28.35 -4.57
CA PRO A 546 13.72 -28.86 -3.25
C PRO A 546 15.23 -29.12 -3.13
N VAL A 547 15.81 -28.77 -1.98
CA VAL A 547 17.20 -28.95 -1.62
C VAL A 547 17.31 -29.59 -0.22
N PHE A 548 18.53 -30.05 0.18
CA PHE A 548 18.76 -30.65 1.48
C PHE A 548 17.81 -31.83 1.78
N SER A 549 17.77 -32.82 0.88
CA SER A 549 16.87 -33.98 1.00
C SER A 549 15.39 -33.62 1.16
N ARG A 550 14.94 -32.55 0.48
CA ARG A 550 13.58 -31.95 0.51
C ARG A 550 13.21 -31.25 1.83
N ASN A 551 14.17 -30.99 2.72
CA ASN A 551 13.91 -30.23 3.94
C ASN A 551 13.82 -28.72 3.71
N ALA A 552 14.26 -28.23 2.56
CA ALA A 552 14.16 -26.83 2.15
C ALA A 552 13.78 -26.71 0.67
N GLU A 553 13.28 -25.56 0.28
CA GLU A 553 12.97 -25.19 -1.09
C GLU A 553 13.78 -23.96 -1.48
N LEU A 554 14.56 -24.08 -2.54
CA LEU A 554 15.38 -22.99 -3.09
C LEU A 554 14.70 -22.40 -4.33
N GLN A 555 14.64 -21.07 -4.38
CA GLN A 555 14.34 -20.31 -5.58
C GLN A 555 15.46 -19.30 -5.80
N ALA A 556 16.11 -19.33 -6.96
CA ALA A 556 17.16 -18.38 -7.30
C ALA A 556 17.04 -17.94 -8.76
N GLY A 557 17.27 -16.68 -9.03
CA GLY A 557 17.09 -16.16 -10.37
C GLY A 557 17.39 -14.68 -10.51
N PHE A 558 16.97 -14.13 -11.62
CA PHE A 558 17.12 -12.72 -11.92
C PHE A 558 15.82 -12.11 -12.42
N ASN A 559 15.72 -10.81 -12.29
CA ASN A 559 14.61 -10.00 -12.72
C ASN A 559 15.13 -8.79 -13.50
N VAL A 560 14.62 -8.58 -14.71
CA VAL A 560 14.92 -7.39 -15.52
C VAL A 560 13.65 -6.60 -15.69
N LYS A 561 13.68 -5.34 -15.29
CA LYS A 561 12.60 -4.39 -15.49
C LYS A 561 13.05 -3.26 -16.38
N TRP A 562 12.21 -2.89 -17.34
CA TRP A 562 12.53 -1.89 -18.34
C TRP A 562 11.28 -1.10 -18.74
N HIS A 563 11.48 0.16 -19.14
CA HIS A 563 10.43 0.98 -19.75
C HIS A 563 11.02 1.94 -20.79
N THR A 564 10.18 2.37 -21.72
CA THR A 564 10.54 3.37 -22.75
C THR A 564 10.81 4.75 -22.16
N TRP A 565 11.45 5.61 -22.93
CA TRP A 565 11.63 7.02 -22.61
C TRP A 565 10.30 7.73 -22.37
N TYR A 566 10.26 8.63 -21.37
CA TYR A 566 9.14 9.51 -21.09
C TYR A 566 9.61 10.75 -20.32
N LYS A 567 8.85 11.85 -20.36
CA LYS A 567 9.14 13.09 -19.63
C LYS A 567 8.63 12.99 -18.20
N ALA A 568 9.39 12.33 -17.31
CA ALA A 568 8.97 12.09 -15.94
C ALA A 568 8.66 13.39 -15.20
N ARG A 569 7.60 13.38 -14.35
CA ARG A 569 7.27 14.50 -13.50
C ARG A 569 8.30 14.66 -12.37
N LEU A 570 8.43 15.86 -11.85
CA LEU A 570 9.20 16.20 -10.66
C LEU A 570 8.35 16.03 -9.41
N PHE A 571 8.97 16.05 -8.24
CA PHE A 571 8.30 15.93 -6.95
C PHE A 571 8.46 17.20 -6.12
N SER A 572 7.33 17.74 -5.60
CA SER A 572 7.27 18.88 -4.70
C SER A 572 7.18 18.40 -3.25
N PRO A 573 8.22 18.58 -2.42
CA PRO A 573 8.15 18.24 -1.00
C PRO A 573 7.14 19.08 -0.22
N ILE A 574 6.90 20.33 -0.61
CA ILE A 574 5.96 21.24 0.06
C ILE A 574 4.54 20.69 0.03
N LEU A 575 4.09 20.26 -1.16
CA LEU A 575 2.75 19.72 -1.37
C LEU A 575 2.69 18.19 -1.31
N ASN A 576 3.86 17.52 -1.33
CA ASN A 576 3.99 16.06 -1.43
C ASN A 576 3.25 15.48 -2.64
N GLU A 577 3.37 16.17 -3.78
CA GLU A 577 2.72 15.85 -5.05
C GLU A 577 3.72 15.91 -6.21
N PHE A 578 3.38 15.22 -7.32
CA PHE A 578 4.17 15.31 -8.54
C PHE A 578 3.70 16.49 -9.41
N TYR A 579 4.65 17.25 -9.96
CA TYR A 579 4.41 18.41 -10.82
C TYR A 579 5.09 18.28 -12.19
N LEU A 580 4.62 19.05 -13.16
CA LEU A 580 5.12 19.01 -14.54
C LEU A 580 6.50 19.64 -14.64
N GLN A 581 7.32 19.15 -15.58
CA GLN A 581 8.55 19.82 -15.96
C GLN A 581 8.20 21.12 -16.72
N LYS A 582 9.15 22.06 -16.72
CA LYS A 582 9.00 23.32 -17.44
C LYS A 582 8.95 23.07 -18.93
N SER A 583 7.96 23.68 -19.60
CA SER A 583 7.74 23.52 -21.03
C SER A 583 8.95 24.01 -21.82
N GLY A 584 9.41 23.19 -22.78
CA GLY A 584 10.60 23.47 -23.61
C GLY A 584 11.94 23.08 -22.96
N GLU A 585 11.96 22.71 -21.67
CA GLU A 585 13.17 22.28 -20.95
C GLU A 585 13.05 20.81 -20.46
N GLU A 586 12.05 20.06 -20.96
CA GLU A 586 11.76 18.75 -20.46
C GLU A 586 12.84 17.72 -20.78
N ILE A 587 13.25 16.98 -19.77
CA ILE A 587 14.21 15.88 -19.87
C ILE A 587 13.44 14.56 -19.94
N ALA A 588 13.69 13.77 -20.99
CA ALA A 588 13.17 12.42 -21.10
C ALA A 588 14.07 11.43 -20.35
N LEU A 589 13.45 10.52 -19.59
CA LEU A 589 14.11 9.51 -18.79
C LEU A 589 13.58 8.13 -19.13
N GLY A 590 14.38 7.10 -18.92
CA GLY A 590 14.00 5.71 -19.17
C GLY A 590 15.03 4.96 -20.00
N ASN A 591 14.59 3.86 -20.63
CA ASN A 591 15.44 2.96 -21.42
C ASN A 591 16.62 2.36 -20.66
N TYR A 592 16.49 2.26 -19.34
CA TYR A 592 17.49 1.66 -18.48
C TYR A 592 16.97 0.31 -17.97
N PRO A 593 17.57 -0.83 -18.41
CA PRO A 593 17.16 -2.15 -17.92
C PRO A 593 17.72 -2.37 -16.52
N GLN A 594 16.87 -2.29 -15.51
CA GLN A 594 17.25 -2.59 -14.13
C GLN A 594 17.33 -4.11 -13.95
N LEU A 595 18.53 -4.63 -13.70
CA LEU A 595 18.81 -6.04 -13.42
C LEU A 595 18.93 -6.23 -11.90
N ASP A 596 18.11 -7.12 -11.36
CA ASP A 596 18.18 -7.58 -9.97
C ASP A 596 18.40 -9.10 -9.97
N VAL A 597 19.20 -9.61 -9.03
CA VAL A 597 19.39 -11.04 -8.77
C VAL A 597 18.85 -11.37 -7.38
N PHE A 598 18.24 -12.53 -7.23
CA PHE A 598 17.69 -12.96 -5.96
C PHE A 598 17.92 -14.44 -5.67
N ALA A 599 18.01 -14.78 -4.40
CA ALA A 599 17.95 -16.12 -3.89
C ALA A 599 17.03 -16.17 -2.67
N ASN A 600 16.22 -17.20 -2.59
CA ASN A 600 15.19 -17.34 -1.57
C ASN A 600 15.16 -18.81 -1.11
N LEU A 601 15.41 -19.04 0.16
CA LEU A 601 15.43 -20.35 0.78
C LEU A 601 14.30 -20.46 1.81
N LYS A 602 13.35 -21.34 1.56
CA LYS A 602 12.28 -21.67 2.49
C LYS A 602 12.62 -22.92 3.27
N VAL A 603 12.60 -22.83 4.60
CA VAL A 603 12.79 -23.93 5.52
C VAL A 603 11.59 -23.99 6.46
N ARG A 604 10.73 -25.01 6.33
CA ARG A 604 9.47 -25.12 7.09
C ARG A 604 8.63 -23.82 6.99
N SER A 605 8.42 -23.11 8.09
CA SER A 605 7.65 -21.86 8.20
C SER A 605 8.51 -20.60 8.11
N MET A 606 9.81 -20.74 7.82
CA MET A 606 10.75 -19.63 7.70
C MET A 606 11.25 -19.50 6.25
N ARG A 607 11.41 -18.28 5.79
CA ARG A 607 12.05 -17.91 4.54
C ARG A 607 13.21 -16.97 4.81
N ILE A 608 14.37 -17.28 4.27
CA ILE A 608 15.55 -16.41 4.26
C ILE A 608 15.81 -16.02 2.81
N TYR A 609 16.06 -14.77 2.55
CA TYR A 609 16.26 -14.31 1.19
C TYR A 609 17.36 -13.26 1.05
N PHE A 610 17.95 -13.27 -0.13
CA PHE A 610 18.92 -12.29 -0.62
C PHE A 610 18.36 -11.62 -1.86
N ARG A 611 18.62 -10.34 -2.00
CA ARG A 611 18.35 -9.58 -3.21
C ARG A 611 19.52 -8.65 -3.48
N ALA A 612 20.10 -8.77 -4.67
CA ALA A 612 21.11 -7.88 -5.20
C ALA A 612 20.42 -7.00 -6.26
N GLU A 613 20.16 -5.74 -5.92
CA GLU A 613 19.39 -4.82 -6.76
C GLU A 613 20.31 -3.92 -7.57
N ASN A 614 19.89 -3.61 -8.81
CA ASN A 614 20.56 -2.70 -9.75
C ASN A 614 22.00 -3.13 -10.10
N LEU A 615 22.20 -4.42 -10.43
CA LEU A 615 23.47 -4.91 -10.99
C LEU A 615 23.85 -4.23 -12.31
N THR A 616 22.90 -3.65 -13.00
CA THR A 616 23.13 -2.86 -14.22
C THR A 616 24.10 -1.71 -13.96
N SER A 617 24.19 -1.17 -12.76
CA SER A 617 25.13 -0.11 -12.39
C SER A 617 26.60 -0.49 -12.51
N PHE A 618 26.93 -1.80 -12.56
CA PHE A 618 28.29 -2.28 -12.82
C PHE A 618 28.60 -2.40 -14.33
N ILE A 619 27.57 -2.46 -15.17
CA ILE A 619 27.68 -2.72 -16.61
C ILE A 619 27.50 -1.44 -17.42
N LEU A 620 26.52 -0.63 -17.03
CA LEU A 620 26.22 0.65 -17.66
C LEU A 620 26.64 1.79 -16.73
N PRO A 621 27.21 2.87 -17.27
CA PRO A 621 27.61 4.02 -16.46
C PRO A 621 26.43 4.59 -15.69
N ALA A 622 26.72 5.26 -14.57
CA ALA A 622 25.75 5.83 -13.65
C ALA A 622 25.00 7.02 -14.30
N GLN A 623 24.09 6.75 -15.20
CA GLN A 623 23.29 7.77 -15.91
C GLN A 623 21.78 7.63 -15.65
N ASN A 624 21.40 6.72 -14.76
CA ASN A 624 19.99 6.46 -14.50
C ASN A 624 19.39 7.49 -13.58
N LEU A 625 18.65 8.42 -14.14
CA LEU A 625 17.78 9.33 -13.38
C LEU A 625 16.37 8.73 -13.28
N ILE A 626 15.76 8.85 -12.11
CA ILE A 626 14.37 8.44 -11.86
C ILE A 626 13.41 9.62 -11.94
N MET A 627 13.91 10.83 -11.72
CA MET A 627 13.29 12.12 -12.02
C MET A 627 14.38 13.06 -12.56
N PRO A 628 14.06 14.16 -13.24
CA PRO A 628 15.05 15.04 -13.86
C PRO A 628 16.18 15.52 -12.96
N ASN A 629 15.88 15.66 -11.66
CA ASN A 629 16.84 16.09 -10.64
C ASN A 629 17.15 14.99 -9.60
N GLN A 630 16.76 13.75 -9.84
CA GLN A 630 16.98 12.67 -8.89
C GLN A 630 17.63 11.45 -9.54
N ALA A 631 18.85 11.15 -9.11
CA ALA A 631 19.58 9.97 -9.51
C ALA A 631 19.02 8.69 -8.87
N PHE A 632 19.16 7.57 -9.58
CA PHE A 632 18.89 6.26 -9.00
C PHE A 632 20.12 5.80 -8.19
N ARG A 633 19.87 5.00 -7.16
CA ARG A 633 20.96 4.42 -6.37
C ARG A 633 21.77 3.43 -7.19
N ASN A 634 23.02 3.26 -6.81
CA ASN A 634 23.90 2.20 -7.29
C ASN A 634 23.45 0.83 -6.74
N PHE A 635 24.31 -0.18 -6.91
CA PHE A 635 24.11 -1.53 -6.39
C PHE A 635 23.72 -1.56 -4.91
N LYS A 636 22.78 -2.43 -4.57
CA LYS A 636 22.33 -2.68 -3.19
C LYS A 636 22.20 -4.16 -2.93
N LEU A 637 22.80 -4.63 -1.84
CA LEU A 637 22.56 -5.95 -1.31
C LEU A 637 21.55 -5.89 -0.16
N GLN A 638 20.57 -6.77 -0.20
CA GLN A 638 19.49 -6.86 0.78
C GLN A 638 19.33 -8.27 1.28
N ILE A 639 19.19 -8.43 2.58
CA ILE A 639 18.94 -9.71 3.24
C ILE A 639 17.66 -9.55 4.07
N GLY A 640 16.85 -10.60 4.08
CA GLY A 640 15.65 -10.60 4.90
C GLY A 640 15.26 -11.98 5.40
N VAL A 641 14.42 -11.95 6.43
CA VAL A 641 13.82 -13.15 7.03
C VAL A 641 12.32 -12.92 7.14
N HIS A 642 11.54 -13.90 6.72
CA HIS A 642 10.11 -13.97 6.92
C HIS A 642 9.79 -15.26 7.66
N TRP A 643 9.27 -15.14 8.87
CA TRP A 643 8.98 -16.29 9.74
C TRP A 643 7.53 -16.24 10.21
N VAL A 644 6.84 -17.38 10.07
CA VAL A 644 5.47 -17.57 10.58
C VAL A 644 5.50 -18.67 11.62
N LEU A 645 5.10 -18.34 12.83
CA LEU A 645 5.00 -19.26 13.96
C LEU A 645 3.52 -19.62 14.17
N PHE A 646 3.23 -20.90 14.23
CA PHE A 646 1.94 -21.47 14.61
C PHE A 646 2.13 -22.10 15.99
N ASN A 647 1.48 -21.55 17.02
CA ASN A 647 1.59 -22.03 18.41
C ASN A 647 0.43 -22.96 18.75
#